data_3e62d41825a4cab987025481dfa89cb8
#
_entry.id   3e62d41825a4cab987025481dfa89cb8
#
_cell.length_a   1.000
_cell.length_b   1.000
_cell.length_c   1.000
_cell.angle_alpha   90.00
_cell.angle_beta   90.00
_cell.angle_gamma   90.00
#
_symmetry.space_group_name_H-M   'P 1'
#
loop_
_entity.id
_entity.type
_entity.pdbx_description
1 polymer ?
#
loop_
_entity_poly.entity_id
_entity_poly.type
_entity_poly.pdbx_seq_one_letter_code
_entity_poly.pdbx_strand_id
1 'polypeptide(L)'
;MGNNKFNENTRVQVPAALHLCKLGYTYLDNICAYDTKTNILIDVFLNAVKRFNPGLSGSEASLLYAKIVNIANNDDLGREFYQLLSANSGMKLIDFENPENNDWHVTTEFTCENEDTEDEFRPDITCFVNGLPLAFIEVKKPNNREGILAERERINKRMSKSCFRRFFNITQLMIFSNNQEYDTDSRVPIQGAFYCCAAKEKAFFNVFREEDKRYVSDYPYRIITDEIENRVLKHRNCVVIKNLQEYQTNKAVTTPTNRIITSMLSKERFLFLLRYGFAYVERKIELDDGTQGTQLQKHVMRYQQLFASYAIRNALSKGVKSGIIWHTQGSGKTALAYYSVKSLTDYFAQRNVVAKFYFIVDRIDLMEQATDEFAARGLVVHNAKSRKELMDDIASREVTSNDEGKPEIMVVNIQKFKEDKAKVTVDDSYSTNLQRIFFVDEAHRGYNPQGSFLANLLEADQSAVKIALTGTPLLKEERESWRVFGDYIHTYYYDKSIADGYTCKLMREPVETVYKEKIENILDQLAGNVEVKKSDIDRNQIMEHESYLNALLDYIISDFRRFRKEQNDETVGAMIVCRTNPQARELYRLWQERFNIASKVSQHQEQQMYMAAEPMLQYGNYKPLTASLILHDEGDKQERKEYIEGFKKLQEIDVLIVNKMLLTGFDAPRLKKLYLGRSLDGHDLLQALTRVNRPYHDFKYGYVVDFVDIKENFDATNDRYLRELNRTSDESDNTHTENIANDILVSKEDVETKIKEIKSVLFNFTIDDVEEFRKQIDEIENKDSL
;
A
#
# COMPACT_ATOMS: atom_id res chain seq x y z
N MET A 1 39.83 -20.03 16.66
CA MET A 1 38.48 -19.48 16.48
C MET A 1 37.57 -20.64 16.13
N GLY A 2 36.61 -20.99 16.97
CA GLY A 2 35.74 -22.14 16.77
C GLY A 2 34.90 -21.94 15.53
N ASN A 3 35.00 -22.88 14.59
CA ASN A 3 34.17 -22.95 13.40
C ASN A 3 32.71 -23.10 13.83
N ASN A 4 31.99 -21.98 13.93
CA ASN A 4 30.57 -21.96 14.26
C ASN A 4 29.82 -22.54 13.03
N LYS A 5 29.51 -23.83 13.04
CA LYS A 5 28.88 -24.57 11.94
C LYS A 5 27.48 -24.03 11.59
N PHE A 6 26.86 -23.26 12.50
CA PHE A 6 25.49 -22.77 12.41
C PHE A 6 25.46 -21.24 12.48
N ASN A 7 25.90 -20.58 11.43
CA ASN A 7 25.89 -19.14 11.28
C ASN A 7 24.97 -18.70 10.11
N GLU A 8 24.86 -17.41 9.86
CA GLU A 8 24.07 -16.83 8.79
C GLU A 8 24.47 -17.36 7.40
N ASN A 9 25.78 -17.47 7.16
CA ASN A 9 26.33 -17.98 5.92
C ASN A 9 25.85 -19.42 5.63
N THR A 10 25.95 -20.32 6.61
CA THR A 10 25.63 -21.74 6.42
C THR A 10 24.14 -22.03 6.42
N ARG A 11 23.33 -21.23 7.15
CA ARG A 11 21.90 -21.44 7.30
C ARG A 11 21.08 -20.83 6.18
N VAL A 12 21.49 -19.65 5.65
CA VAL A 12 20.67 -18.89 4.70
C VAL A 12 21.44 -18.52 3.45
N GLN A 13 22.63 -17.91 3.55
CA GLN A 13 23.35 -17.36 2.41
C GLN A 13 23.73 -18.42 1.38
N VAL A 14 24.37 -19.51 1.81
CA VAL A 14 24.79 -20.58 0.89
C VAL A 14 23.59 -21.32 0.27
N PRO A 15 22.54 -21.73 1.04
CA PRO A 15 21.32 -22.26 0.46
C PRO A 15 20.67 -21.35 -0.57
N ALA A 16 20.60 -20.03 -0.29
CA ALA A 16 20.03 -19.04 -1.20
C ALA A 16 20.86 -18.87 -2.50
N ALA A 17 22.19 -18.83 -2.40
CA ALA A 17 23.06 -18.78 -3.57
C ALA A 17 22.91 -20.03 -4.46
N LEU A 18 22.80 -21.22 -3.85
CA LEU A 18 22.51 -22.45 -4.59
C LEU A 18 21.12 -22.46 -5.20
N HIS A 19 20.16 -21.84 -4.53
CA HIS A 19 18.81 -21.71 -5.06
C HIS A 19 18.77 -20.83 -6.33
N LEU A 20 19.55 -19.73 -6.37
CA LEU A 20 19.75 -18.96 -7.60
C LEU A 20 20.38 -19.80 -8.73
N CYS A 21 21.30 -20.69 -8.39
CA CYS A 21 21.84 -21.64 -9.38
C CYS A 21 20.74 -22.60 -9.91
N LYS A 22 19.78 -23.03 -9.06
CA LYS A 22 18.61 -23.81 -9.51
C LYS A 22 17.73 -23.01 -10.46
N LEU A 23 17.66 -21.68 -10.34
CA LEU A 23 16.95 -20.79 -11.25
C LEU A 23 17.72 -20.53 -12.55
N GLY A 24 18.94 -21.04 -12.68
CA GLY A 24 19.76 -20.94 -13.88
C GLY A 24 20.80 -19.82 -13.87
N TYR A 25 21.11 -19.25 -12.70
CA TYR A 25 22.24 -18.36 -12.53
C TYR A 25 23.54 -19.15 -12.46
N THR A 26 24.61 -18.60 -13.04
CA THR A 26 25.95 -19.16 -12.94
C THR A 26 26.69 -18.56 -11.75
N TYR A 27 27.18 -19.41 -10.86
CA TYR A 27 27.95 -18.96 -9.69
C TYR A 27 29.37 -18.54 -10.07
N LEU A 28 29.75 -17.34 -9.65
CA LEU A 28 31.09 -16.81 -9.81
C LEU A 28 31.86 -16.85 -8.48
N ASP A 29 32.91 -17.64 -8.43
CA ASP A 29 33.80 -17.78 -7.26
C ASP A 29 35.11 -16.98 -7.41
N ASN A 30 35.41 -16.48 -8.60
CA ASN A 30 36.53 -15.62 -8.87
C ASN A 30 36.14 -14.56 -9.91
N ILE A 31 36.18 -13.29 -9.51
CA ILE A 31 35.83 -12.14 -10.34
C ILE A 31 37.07 -11.25 -10.43
N CYS A 32 37.69 -11.18 -11.62
CA CYS A 32 38.94 -10.46 -11.82
C CYS A 32 38.77 -9.14 -12.57
N ALA A 33 37.73 -9.01 -13.42
CA ALA A 33 37.53 -7.84 -14.26
C ALA A 33 36.18 -7.19 -13.96
N TYR A 34 36.15 -6.22 -13.07
CA TYR A 34 34.96 -5.45 -12.71
C TYR A 34 35.32 -4.01 -12.38
N ASP A 35 34.33 -3.13 -12.42
CA ASP A 35 34.46 -1.76 -11.99
C ASP A 35 34.16 -1.65 -10.48
N THR A 36 35.12 -1.23 -9.69
CA THR A 36 35.04 -1.20 -8.22
C THR A 36 33.99 -0.22 -7.68
N LYS A 37 33.61 0.81 -8.47
CA LYS A 37 32.63 1.83 -8.07
C LYS A 37 31.19 1.43 -8.41
N THR A 38 31.00 0.63 -9.43
CA THR A 38 29.67 0.21 -9.93
C THR A 38 29.39 -1.27 -9.76
N ASN A 39 30.40 -2.07 -9.47
CA ASN A 39 30.38 -3.53 -9.48
C ASN A 39 29.94 -4.15 -10.83
N ILE A 40 30.06 -3.42 -11.95
CA ILE A 40 29.77 -3.97 -13.28
C ILE A 40 30.87 -4.94 -13.67
N LEU A 41 30.49 -6.13 -14.11
CA LEU A 41 31.38 -7.13 -14.74
C LEU A 41 31.64 -6.70 -16.18
N ILE A 42 32.78 -6.01 -16.42
CA ILE A 42 33.04 -5.24 -17.64
C ILE A 42 32.98 -6.11 -18.87
N ASP A 43 33.73 -7.24 -18.89
CA ASP A 43 33.80 -8.13 -20.05
C ASP A 43 32.43 -8.77 -20.38
N VAL A 44 31.71 -9.20 -19.35
CA VAL A 44 30.35 -9.76 -19.50
C VAL A 44 29.41 -8.73 -20.09
N PHE A 45 29.46 -7.50 -19.59
CA PHE A 45 28.64 -6.41 -20.08
C PHE A 45 28.93 -6.07 -21.54
N LEU A 46 30.20 -5.87 -21.89
CA LEU A 46 30.59 -5.51 -23.25
C LEU A 46 30.21 -6.60 -24.26
N ASN A 47 30.38 -7.89 -23.89
CA ASN A 47 29.99 -9.01 -24.74
C ASN A 47 28.46 -9.08 -24.93
N ALA A 48 27.68 -8.89 -23.87
CA ALA A 48 26.23 -8.91 -23.95
C ALA A 48 25.68 -7.75 -24.82
N VAL A 49 26.19 -6.53 -24.64
CA VAL A 49 25.76 -5.36 -25.42
C VAL A 49 26.06 -5.54 -26.91
N LYS A 50 27.25 -6.09 -27.28
CA LYS A 50 27.58 -6.41 -28.68
C LYS A 50 26.65 -7.47 -29.25
N ARG A 51 26.28 -8.48 -28.46
CA ARG A 51 25.35 -9.53 -28.88
C ARG A 51 23.96 -8.97 -29.21
N PHE A 52 23.46 -8.03 -28.41
CA PHE A 52 22.11 -7.44 -28.60
C PHE A 52 22.06 -6.34 -29.65
N ASN A 53 23.19 -5.73 -29.98
CA ASN A 53 23.27 -4.61 -30.93
C ASN A 53 24.26 -4.99 -32.07
N PRO A 54 23.80 -5.80 -33.06
CA PRO A 54 24.64 -6.21 -34.16
C PRO A 54 25.18 -4.99 -34.93
N GLY A 55 26.49 -4.99 -35.18
CA GLY A 55 27.19 -3.88 -35.84
C GLY A 55 27.82 -2.87 -34.87
N LEU A 56 27.60 -2.98 -33.56
CA LEU A 56 28.22 -2.13 -32.56
C LEU A 56 29.76 -2.44 -32.51
N SER A 57 30.56 -1.42 -32.74
CA SER A 57 32.02 -1.52 -32.61
C SER A 57 32.48 -1.65 -31.15
N GLY A 58 33.69 -2.14 -30.92
CA GLY A 58 34.24 -2.20 -29.56
C GLY A 58 34.38 -0.82 -28.90
N SER A 59 34.72 0.22 -29.69
CA SER A 59 34.78 1.60 -29.17
C SER A 59 33.44 2.15 -28.79
N GLU A 60 32.37 1.91 -29.55
CA GLU A 60 31.02 2.32 -29.23
C GLU A 60 30.46 1.60 -27.97
N ALA A 61 30.74 0.31 -27.83
CA ALA A 61 30.40 -0.44 -26.62
C ALA A 61 31.11 0.12 -25.37
N SER A 62 32.37 0.52 -25.50
CA SER A 62 33.14 1.17 -24.43
C SER A 62 32.59 2.58 -24.10
N LEU A 63 32.14 3.33 -25.08
CA LEU A 63 31.47 4.63 -24.87
C LEU A 63 30.15 4.47 -24.17
N LEU A 64 29.34 3.46 -24.51
CA LEU A 64 28.11 3.15 -23.82
C LEU A 64 28.36 2.75 -22.35
N TYR A 65 29.39 1.94 -22.10
CA TYR A 65 29.83 1.62 -20.74
C TYR A 65 30.19 2.89 -19.96
N ALA A 66 31.04 3.77 -20.51
CA ALA A 66 31.42 5.02 -19.88
C ALA A 66 30.20 5.94 -19.61
N LYS A 67 29.25 5.97 -20.57
CA LYS A 67 27.97 6.67 -20.35
C LYS A 67 27.22 6.13 -19.14
N ILE A 68 27.09 4.80 -19.00
CA ILE A 68 26.40 4.17 -17.87
C ILE A 68 27.09 4.52 -16.54
N VAL A 69 28.42 4.43 -16.47
CA VAL A 69 29.16 4.82 -15.27
C VAL A 69 28.95 6.28 -14.88
N ASN A 70 28.82 7.16 -15.87
CA ASN A 70 28.58 8.59 -15.63
C ASN A 70 27.14 8.85 -15.14
N ILE A 71 26.12 8.34 -15.82
CA ILE A 71 24.72 8.55 -15.42
C ILE A 71 24.40 7.87 -14.10
N ALA A 72 25.07 6.77 -13.77
CA ALA A 72 24.93 6.12 -12.48
C ALA A 72 25.40 7.02 -11.30
N ASN A 73 26.14 8.10 -11.56
CA ASN A 73 26.55 9.05 -10.54
C ASN A 73 25.54 10.18 -10.30
N ASN A 74 24.46 10.27 -11.10
CA ASN A 74 23.46 11.32 -10.97
C ASN A 74 22.69 11.21 -9.65
N ASP A 75 22.28 12.36 -9.08
CA ASP A 75 21.44 12.38 -7.87
C ASP A 75 19.95 12.24 -8.23
N ASP A 76 19.62 11.16 -8.96
CA ASP A 76 18.30 10.89 -9.52
C ASP A 76 17.74 9.50 -9.17
N LEU A 77 18.30 8.83 -8.17
CA LEU A 77 17.94 7.46 -7.77
C LEU A 77 18.08 6.42 -8.91
N GLY A 78 18.94 6.71 -9.89
CA GLY A 78 19.15 5.87 -11.07
C GLY A 78 18.05 5.98 -12.13
N ARG A 79 17.31 7.09 -12.17
CA ARG A 79 16.22 7.32 -13.15
C ARG A 79 16.73 7.26 -14.59
N GLU A 80 17.78 7.99 -14.89
CA GLU A 80 18.35 8.02 -16.23
C GLU A 80 18.91 6.63 -16.66
N PHE A 81 19.56 5.95 -15.72
CA PHE A 81 19.98 4.57 -15.95
C PHE A 81 18.81 3.63 -16.20
N TYR A 82 17.75 3.72 -15.40
CA TYR A 82 16.55 2.89 -15.59
C TYR A 82 15.83 3.17 -16.91
N GLN A 83 15.77 4.42 -17.34
CA GLN A 83 15.23 4.79 -18.66
C GLN A 83 16.03 4.13 -19.79
N LEU A 84 17.36 4.13 -19.70
CA LEU A 84 18.22 3.44 -20.65
C LEU A 84 18.02 1.91 -20.59
N LEU A 85 17.92 1.34 -19.38
CA LEU A 85 17.77 -0.10 -19.14
C LEU A 85 16.46 -0.64 -19.72
N SER A 86 15.35 0.09 -19.55
CA SER A 86 13.99 -0.33 -19.92
C SER A 86 13.50 0.24 -21.26
N ALA A 87 14.38 0.90 -22.04
CA ALA A 87 14.02 1.52 -23.29
C ALA A 87 13.55 0.52 -24.35
N ASN A 88 12.50 0.86 -25.08
CA ASN A 88 11.98 0.06 -26.20
C ASN A 88 12.74 0.30 -27.52
N SER A 89 13.53 1.37 -27.58
CA SER A 89 14.31 1.77 -28.76
C SER A 89 15.72 2.18 -28.36
N GLY A 90 16.65 2.17 -29.32
CA GLY A 90 18.04 2.51 -29.08
C GLY A 90 18.89 1.29 -28.68
N MET A 91 19.93 1.50 -27.86
CA MET A 91 20.86 0.45 -27.45
C MET A 91 20.23 -0.49 -26.43
N LYS A 92 20.14 -1.78 -26.77
CA LYS A 92 19.60 -2.80 -25.87
C LYS A 92 20.66 -3.24 -24.86
N LEU A 93 20.33 -3.17 -23.58
CA LEU A 93 21.15 -3.69 -22.47
C LEU A 93 20.66 -5.07 -22.01
N ILE A 94 19.37 -5.36 -22.20
CA ILE A 94 18.69 -6.58 -21.80
C ILE A 94 17.80 -7.08 -22.94
N ASP A 95 17.76 -8.39 -23.15
CA ASP A 95 16.73 -9.03 -23.96
C ASP A 95 15.54 -9.40 -23.05
N PHE A 96 14.49 -8.57 -23.09
CA PHE A 96 13.27 -8.80 -22.31
C PHE A 96 12.35 -9.86 -22.91
N GLU A 97 12.51 -10.18 -24.18
CA GLU A 97 11.68 -11.14 -24.91
C GLU A 97 12.15 -12.58 -24.72
N ASN A 98 13.48 -12.77 -24.69
CA ASN A 98 14.09 -14.08 -24.56
C ASN A 98 15.01 -14.12 -23.32
N PRO A 99 14.51 -14.56 -22.17
CA PRO A 99 15.25 -14.58 -20.92
C PRO A 99 16.59 -15.35 -21.01
N GLU A 100 16.64 -16.43 -21.81
CA GLU A 100 17.81 -17.27 -21.98
C GLU A 100 18.92 -16.61 -22.81
N ASN A 101 18.66 -15.53 -23.54
CA ASN A 101 19.68 -14.77 -24.27
C ASN A 101 20.52 -13.88 -23.33
N ASN A 102 20.08 -13.68 -22.09
CA ASN A 102 20.82 -12.89 -21.11
C ASN A 102 21.80 -13.76 -20.32
N ASP A 103 22.91 -13.15 -19.90
CA ASP A 103 23.89 -13.76 -19.02
C ASP A 103 23.49 -13.55 -17.57
N TRP A 104 23.20 -14.64 -16.86
CA TRP A 104 22.73 -14.64 -15.47
C TRP A 104 23.84 -15.12 -14.56
N HIS A 105 24.32 -14.24 -13.65
CA HIS A 105 25.37 -14.60 -12.71
C HIS A 105 24.99 -14.24 -11.28
N VAL A 106 25.62 -14.96 -10.36
CA VAL A 106 25.48 -14.73 -8.92
C VAL A 106 26.80 -14.91 -8.22
N THR A 107 27.07 -14.09 -7.22
CA THR A 107 28.21 -14.27 -6.31
C THR A 107 27.83 -13.88 -4.90
N THR A 108 28.68 -14.26 -3.93
CA THR A 108 28.46 -13.95 -2.51
C THR A 108 29.56 -13.03 -1.99
N GLU A 109 29.18 -12.10 -1.11
CA GLU A 109 30.08 -11.14 -0.44
C GLU A 109 30.97 -10.37 -1.42
N PHE A 110 30.38 -9.86 -2.46
CA PHE A 110 31.10 -9.10 -3.47
C PHE A 110 31.19 -7.62 -3.04
N THR A 111 32.40 -7.20 -2.74
CA THR A 111 32.67 -5.87 -2.18
C THR A 111 32.43 -4.77 -3.20
N CYS A 112 31.66 -3.77 -2.83
CA CYS A 112 31.63 -2.47 -3.46
C CYS A 112 32.69 -1.59 -2.78
N GLU A 113 33.77 -1.31 -3.48
CA GLU A 113 34.89 -0.56 -2.92
C GLU A 113 34.54 0.91 -2.75
N ASN A 114 34.99 1.48 -1.63
CA ASN A 114 34.92 2.90 -1.34
C ASN A 114 36.34 3.50 -1.43
N GLU A 115 36.45 4.75 -1.86
CA GLU A 115 37.69 5.51 -1.81
C GLU A 115 38.14 5.77 -0.37
N ASP A 116 37.19 5.79 0.60
CA ASP A 116 37.44 5.85 2.03
C ASP A 116 37.42 4.44 2.63
N THR A 117 38.56 3.97 3.03
CA THR A 117 38.79 2.58 3.48
C THR A 117 38.06 2.16 4.77
N GLU A 118 37.30 3.03 5.40
CA GLU A 118 36.60 2.76 6.67
C GLU A 118 35.20 2.16 6.48
N ASP A 119 34.59 2.22 5.29
CA ASP A 119 33.20 1.84 5.04
C ASP A 119 33.06 0.93 3.81
N GLU A 120 33.44 -0.30 3.94
CA GLU A 120 33.15 -1.33 2.90
C GLU A 120 31.65 -1.71 2.90
N PHE A 121 31.03 -1.71 1.73
CA PHE A 121 29.73 -2.32 1.51
C PHE A 121 29.92 -3.63 0.74
N ARG A 122 29.45 -4.71 1.34
CA ARG A 122 29.58 -6.06 0.79
C ARG A 122 28.25 -6.77 0.96
N PRO A 123 27.37 -6.71 -0.07
CA PRO A 123 26.11 -7.47 -0.06
C PRO A 123 26.35 -8.97 0.13
N ASP A 124 25.49 -9.64 0.88
CA ASP A 124 25.60 -11.07 1.11
C ASP A 124 25.55 -11.87 -0.20
N ILE A 125 24.63 -11.49 -1.11
CA ILE A 125 24.51 -12.12 -2.44
C ILE A 125 24.22 -11.03 -3.47
N THR A 126 25.01 -10.98 -4.55
CA THR A 126 24.78 -10.05 -5.67
C THR A 126 24.39 -10.84 -6.92
N CYS A 127 23.29 -10.39 -7.56
CA CYS A 127 22.75 -10.98 -8.79
C CYS A 127 23.00 -10.05 -9.98
N PHE A 128 23.57 -10.60 -11.03
CA PHE A 128 23.92 -9.87 -12.26
C PHE A 128 23.07 -10.34 -13.43
N VAL A 129 22.66 -9.40 -14.26
CA VAL A 129 22.14 -9.67 -15.60
C VAL A 129 23.02 -8.94 -16.60
N ASN A 130 23.61 -9.66 -17.53
CA ASN A 130 24.52 -9.10 -18.52
C ASN A 130 25.69 -8.30 -17.91
N GLY A 131 26.18 -8.74 -16.77
CA GLY A 131 27.24 -8.07 -16.03
C GLY A 131 26.81 -6.88 -15.17
N LEU A 132 25.55 -6.44 -15.23
CA LEU A 132 25.01 -5.36 -14.41
C LEU A 132 24.50 -5.90 -13.06
N PRO A 133 24.91 -5.35 -11.90
CA PRO A 133 24.46 -5.77 -10.56
C PRO A 133 23.04 -5.25 -10.28
N LEU A 134 22.01 -5.89 -10.87
CA LEU A 134 20.63 -5.39 -10.85
C LEU A 134 19.85 -5.74 -9.60
N ALA A 135 20.30 -6.73 -8.82
CA ALA A 135 19.71 -7.05 -7.53
C ALA A 135 20.76 -7.53 -6.54
N PHE A 136 20.48 -7.33 -5.25
CA PHE A 136 21.20 -8.03 -4.19
C PHE A 136 20.25 -8.51 -3.09
N ILE A 137 20.76 -9.46 -2.29
CA ILE A 137 20.03 -10.07 -1.19
C ILE A 137 20.87 -9.95 0.06
N GLU A 138 20.29 -9.42 1.12
CA GLU A 138 20.82 -9.42 2.48
C GLU A 138 20.06 -10.46 3.30
N VAL A 139 20.77 -11.33 3.95
CA VAL A 139 20.17 -12.40 4.76
C VAL A 139 20.54 -12.26 6.22
N LYS A 140 19.68 -12.78 7.08
CA LYS A 140 19.93 -12.86 8.52
C LYS A 140 19.58 -14.27 9.01
N LYS A 141 20.21 -14.69 10.07
CA LYS A 141 19.89 -16.00 10.68
C LYS A 141 18.50 -15.99 11.30
N PRO A 142 17.78 -17.12 11.28
CA PRO A 142 16.38 -17.21 11.72
C PRO A 142 16.07 -16.66 13.10
N ASN A 143 16.95 -16.84 14.06
CA ASN A 143 16.76 -16.40 15.46
C ASN A 143 17.16 -14.93 15.73
N ASN A 144 17.46 -14.16 14.70
CA ASN A 144 17.76 -12.73 14.82
C ASN A 144 16.55 -11.89 14.42
N ARG A 145 15.60 -11.69 15.35
CA ARG A 145 14.35 -10.96 15.11
C ARG A 145 14.58 -9.48 14.80
N GLU A 146 15.57 -8.84 15.43
CA GLU A 146 15.90 -7.43 15.20
C GLU A 146 16.76 -7.22 13.96
N GLY A 147 17.30 -8.29 13.39
CA GLY A 147 18.26 -8.24 12.29
C GLY A 147 17.75 -7.53 11.04
N ILE A 148 16.47 -7.68 10.71
CA ILE A 148 15.85 -7.02 9.55
C ILE A 148 15.71 -5.51 9.79
N LEU A 149 15.32 -5.08 10.99
CA LEU A 149 15.23 -3.66 11.34
C LEU A 149 16.61 -2.99 11.33
N ALA A 150 17.60 -3.64 11.95
CA ALA A 150 18.99 -3.15 11.96
C ALA A 150 19.55 -3.06 10.52
N GLU A 151 19.22 -4.02 9.66
CA GLU A 151 19.63 -3.99 8.26
C GLU A 151 18.95 -2.84 7.49
N ARG A 152 17.68 -2.58 7.72
CA ARG A 152 16.97 -1.43 7.13
C ARG A 152 17.67 -0.10 7.47
N GLU A 153 18.04 0.09 8.74
CA GLU A 153 18.76 1.30 9.16
C GLU A 153 20.16 1.37 8.54
N ARG A 154 20.85 0.24 8.45
CA ARG A 154 22.17 0.15 7.83
C ARG A 154 22.13 0.48 6.35
N ILE A 155 21.15 -0.05 5.60
CA ILE A 155 20.95 0.25 4.18
C ILE A 155 20.61 1.72 3.97
N ASN A 156 19.76 2.32 4.81
CA ASN A 156 19.44 3.74 4.72
C ASN A 156 20.70 4.60 4.87
N LYS A 157 21.57 4.28 5.85
CA LYS A 157 22.84 4.97 6.03
C LYS A 157 23.79 4.78 4.83
N ARG A 158 23.81 3.62 4.20
CA ARG A 158 24.63 3.34 3.01
C ARG A 158 24.12 4.10 1.78
N MET A 159 22.81 4.13 1.57
CA MET A 159 22.20 4.87 0.44
C MET A 159 22.41 6.38 0.52
N SER A 160 22.53 6.95 1.74
CA SER A 160 22.80 8.38 1.91
C SER A 160 24.25 8.78 1.57
N LYS A 161 25.17 7.81 1.44
CA LYS A 161 26.57 8.05 1.13
C LYS A 161 26.80 8.15 -0.37
N SER A 162 27.40 9.25 -0.83
CA SER A 162 27.68 9.52 -2.24
C SER A 162 28.61 8.48 -2.88
N CYS A 163 29.52 7.88 -2.11
CA CYS A 163 30.45 6.86 -2.57
C CYS A 163 29.76 5.59 -3.10
N PHE A 164 28.61 5.22 -2.56
CA PHE A 164 27.83 4.06 -3.03
C PHE A 164 26.73 4.43 -4.03
N ARG A 165 26.59 5.70 -4.40
CA ARG A 165 25.53 6.17 -5.29
C ARG A 165 25.47 5.40 -6.61
N ARG A 166 26.62 5.19 -7.27
CA ARG A 166 26.68 4.48 -8.55
C ARG A 166 26.14 3.06 -8.44
N PHE A 167 26.53 2.34 -7.41
CA PHE A 167 26.04 0.97 -7.18
C PHE A 167 24.52 0.96 -6.92
N PHE A 168 24.00 1.83 -6.02
CA PHE A 168 22.57 1.87 -5.74
C PHE A 168 21.71 2.39 -6.90
N ASN A 169 22.25 3.25 -7.77
CA ASN A 169 21.55 3.71 -8.97
C ASN A 169 21.44 2.61 -10.04
N ILE A 170 22.42 1.71 -10.14
CA ILE A 170 22.36 0.56 -11.04
C ILE A 170 21.49 -0.54 -10.46
N THR A 171 21.59 -0.80 -9.16
CA THR A 171 20.79 -1.81 -8.48
C THR A 171 19.29 -1.42 -8.46
N GLN A 172 18.45 -2.30 -8.98
CA GLN A 172 17.01 -2.02 -9.05
C GLN A 172 16.25 -2.62 -7.88
N LEU A 173 16.63 -3.84 -7.47
CA LEU A 173 15.90 -4.60 -6.46
C LEU A 173 16.83 -5.02 -5.31
N MET A 174 16.37 -4.79 -4.08
CA MET A 174 17.04 -5.24 -2.87
C MET A 174 16.09 -6.15 -2.10
N ILE A 175 16.55 -7.34 -1.70
CA ILE A 175 15.78 -8.36 -0.98
C ILE A 175 16.41 -8.57 0.39
N PHE A 176 15.58 -8.70 1.43
CA PHE A 176 15.98 -8.91 2.81
C PHE A 176 15.20 -10.09 3.40
N SER A 177 15.88 -11.04 4.04
CA SER A 177 15.22 -12.19 4.62
C SER A 177 15.99 -12.78 5.80
N ASN A 178 15.27 -13.16 6.86
CA ASN A 178 15.83 -13.97 7.94
C ASN A 178 15.38 -15.45 7.88
N ASN A 179 14.82 -15.87 6.75
CA ASN A 179 14.36 -17.23 6.50
C ASN A 179 13.28 -17.72 7.49
N GLN A 180 12.46 -16.78 8.00
CA GLN A 180 11.30 -17.06 8.84
C GLN A 180 10.02 -16.63 8.13
N GLU A 181 8.89 -17.18 8.55
CA GLU A 181 7.58 -16.66 8.18
C GLU A 181 7.33 -15.30 8.85
N TYR A 182 6.36 -14.57 8.32
CA TYR A 182 5.99 -13.28 8.91
C TYR A 182 5.40 -13.46 10.30
N ASP A 183 5.77 -12.53 11.17
CA ASP A 183 5.06 -12.33 12.43
C ASP A 183 3.80 -11.53 12.16
N THR A 184 2.64 -12.20 12.09
CA THR A 184 1.34 -11.58 11.81
C THR A 184 0.81 -10.74 12.98
N ASP A 185 1.33 -10.97 14.18
CA ASP A 185 0.91 -10.24 15.39
C ASP A 185 1.71 -8.97 15.60
N SER A 186 2.85 -8.82 14.92
CA SER A 186 3.66 -7.62 14.94
C SER A 186 3.16 -6.61 13.92
N ARG A 187 3.01 -5.36 14.32
CA ARG A 187 2.67 -4.25 13.42
C ARG A 187 3.80 -3.90 12.46
N VAL A 188 5.03 -3.94 12.95
CA VAL A 188 6.23 -3.80 12.12
C VAL A 188 6.84 -5.18 12.01
N PRO A 189 6.66 -5.87 10.88
CA PRO A 189 7.25 -7.19 10.70
C PRO A 189 8.76 -7.10 10.89
N ILE A 190 9.28 -7.83 11.85
CA ILE A 190 10.72 -7.91 12.14
C ILE A 190 11.35 -9.20 11.62
N GLN A 191 10.51 -10.12 11.12
CA GLN A 191 10.92 -11.35 10.48
C GLN A 191 10.10 -11.59 9.22
N GLY A 192 10.66 -12.32 8.27
CA GLY A 192 10.05 -12.61 6.98
C GLY A 192 10.93 -12.28 5.80
N ALA A 193 10.33 -12.15 4.64
CA ALA A 193 11.00 -11.77 3.41
C ALA A 193 10.46 -10.44 2.89
N PHE A 194 11.34 -9.47 2.70
CA PHE A 194 11.03 -8.09 2.32
C PHE A 194 11.82 -7.70 1.08
N TYR A 195 11.32 -6.70 0.36
CA TYR A 195 12.04 -6.10 -0.75
C TYR A 195 11.82 -4.59 -0.83
N CYS A 196 12.79 -3.91 -1.39
CA CYS A 196 12.71 -2.47 -1.65
C CYS A 196 13.54 -2.06 -2.86
N CYS A 197 13.52 -0.77 -3.18
CA CYS A 197 14.41 -0.11 -4.12
C CYS A 197 15.13 1.05 -3.45
N ALA A 198 16.07 1.69 -4.15
CA ALA A 198 16.81 2.84 -3.63
C ALA A 198 15.88 4.00 -3.23
N ALA A 199 16.25 4.72 -2.16
CA ALA A 199 15.52 5.86 -1.65
C ALA A 199 16.49 6.96 -1.16
N LYS A 200 16.07 8.24 -1.21
CA LYS A 200 16.88 9.36 -0.70
C LYS A 200 16.95 9.41 0.83
N GLU A 201 15.83 9.19 1.48
CA GLU A 201 15.73 9.29 2.94
C GLU A 201 15.62 7.92 3.61
N LYS A 202 14.54 7.20 3.33
CA LYS A 202 14.26 5.92 3.99
C LYS A 202 13.65 4.95 3.01
N ALA A 203 14.29 3.79 2.86
CA ALA A 203 13.77 2.70 2.04
C ALA A 203 12.50 2.13 2.67
N PHE A 204 11.49 1.92 1.84
CA PHE A 204 10.24 1.28 2.23
C PHE A 204 10.37 -0.23 1.99
N PHE A 205 10.41 -1.00 3.07
CA PHE A 205 10.45 -2.47 3.01
C PHE A 205 9.05 -3.01 2.74
N ASN A 206 8.81 -3.43 1.50
CA ASN A 206 7.57 -4.09 1.13
C ASN A 206 7.59 -5.53 1.63
N VAL A 207 6.49 -5.96 2.24
CA VAL A 207 6.23 -7.37 2.54
C VAL A 207 6.07 -8.12 1.22
N PHE A 208 6.57 -9.34 1.15
CA PHE A 208 6.37 -10.22 0.00
C PHE A 208 5.54 -11.46 0.40
N ARG A 209 4.48 -11.74 -0.36
CA ARG A 209 3.74 -13.00 -0.30
C ARG A 209 3.58 -13.55 -1.71
N GLU A 210 3.87 -14.85 -1.89
CA GLU A 210 3.57 -15.53 -3.15
C GLU A 210 2.09 -15.88 -3.20
N GLU A 211 1.40 -15.43 -4.22
CA GLU A 211 -0.03 -15.72 -4.41
C GLU A 211 -0.27 -16.96 -5.27
N ASP A 212 0.67 -17.29 -6.16
CA ASP A 212 0.63 -18.53 -6.93
C ASP A 212 1.46 -19.62 -6.24
N LYS A 213 0.80 -20.37 -5.34
CA LYS A 213 1.45 -21.46 -4.60
C LYS A 213 2.06 -22.52 -5.52
N ARG A 214 1.51 -22.72 -6.72
CA ARG A 214 2.01 -23.69 -7.71
C ARG A 214 3.27 -23.20 -8.40
N TYR A 215 3.44 -21.91 -8.55
CA TYR A 215 4.60 -21.34 -9.22
C TYR A 215 5.93 -21.81 -8.60
N VAL A 216 6.01 -21.81 -7.27
CA VAL A 216 7.21 -22.23 -6.54
C VAL A 216 7.38 -23.75 -6.57
N SER A 217 6.28 -24.53 -6.40
CA SER A 217 6.35 -25.99 -6.41
C SER A 217 6.64 -26.57 -7.79
N ASP A 218 6.06 -25.98 -8.82
CA ASP A 218 6.08 -26.53 -10.20
C ASP A 218 7.15 -25.87 -11.07
N TYR A 219 7.90 -24.90 -10.53
CA TYR A 219 8.98 -24.24 -11.26
C TYR A 219 10.02 -25.26 -11.76
N PRO A 220 10.47 -25.19 -13.01
CA PRO A 220 11.43 -26.15 -13.59
C PRO A 220 12.86 -25.89 -13.10
N TYR A 221 13.12 -26.13 -11.83
CA TYR A 221 14.43 -25.95 -11.22
C TYR A 221 15.51 -26.82 -11.91
N ARG A 222 16.66 -26.21 -12.15
CA ARG A 222 17.85 -26.96 -12.62
C ARG A 222 18.38 -27.84 -11.48
N ILE A 223 18.85 -29.01 -11.86
CA ILE A 223 19.54 -29.91 -10.92
C ILE A 223 20.92 -29.31 -10.60
N ILE A 224 21.22 -29.16 -9.33
CA ILE A 224 22.53 -28.73 -8.87
C ILE A 224 23.47 -29.94 -8.85
N THR A 225 24.54 -29.86 -9.64
CA THR A 225 25.56 -30.90 -9.61
C THR A 225 26.45 -30.77 -8.37
N ASP A 226 27.05 -31.89 -7.96
CA ASP A 226 28.04 -31.89 -6.88
C ASP A 226 29.20 -30.91 -7.13
N GLU A 227 29.56 -30.67 -8.39
CA GLU A 227 30.58 -29.70 -8.76
C GLU A 227 30.19 -28.28 -8.40
N ILE A 228 28.95 -27.86 -8.78
CA ILE A 228 28.43 -26.53 -8.45
C ILE A 228 28.30 -26.36 -6.92
N GLU A 229 27.73 -27.35 -6.24
CA GLU A 229 27.59 -27.30 -4.78
C GLU A 229 28.95 -27.19 -4.10
N ASN A 230 29.91 -28.02 -4.48
CA ASN A 230 31.27 -27.99 -3.92
C ASN A 230 32.01 -26.68 -4.23
N ARG A 231 31.77 -26.06 -5.40
CA ARG A 231 32.32 -24.73 -5.75
C ARG A 231 31.86 -23.68 -4.76
N VAL A 232 30.54 -23.59 -4.52
CA VAL A 232 29.96 -22.62 -3.56
C VAL A 232 30.48 -22.89 -2.15
N LEU A 233 30.42 -24.14 -1.68
CA LEU A 233 30.87 -24.53 -0.36
C LEU A 233 32.36 -24.25 -0.11
N LYS A 234 33.23 -24.49 -1.12
CA LYS A 234 34.64 -24.16 -1.04
C LYS A 234 34.90 -22.67 -0.99
N HIS A 235 34.24 -21.90 -1.87
CA HIS A 235 34.36 -20.46 -1.90
C HIS A 235 33.96 -19.85 -0.54
N ARG A 236 32.93 -20.41 0.13
CA ARG A 236 32.46 -19.96 1.43
C ARG A 236 33.15 -20.65 2.63
N ASN A 237 34.18 -21.46 2.41
CA ASN A 237 34.90 -22.20 3.45
C ASN A 237 34.00 -23.01 4.39
N CYS A 238 32.94 -23.63 3.85
CA CYS A 238 31.95 -24.35 4.65
C CYS A 238 31.63 -25.78 4.14
N VAL A 239 32.54 -26.43 3.45
CA VAL A 239 32.37 -27.80 2.91
C VAL A 239 31.90 -28.79 3.99
N VAL A 240 32.27 -28.58 5.23
CA VAL A 240 31.93 -29.45 6.39
C VAL A 240 30.44 -29.58 6.68
N ILE A 241 29.61 -28.64 6.16
CA ILE A 241 28.16 -28.67 6.39
C ILE A 241 27.41 -29.57 5.40
N LYS A 242 28.04 -30.01 4.30
CA LYS A 242 27.38 -30.64 3.14
C LYS A 242 26.41 -31.76 3.57
N ASN A 243 26.79 -32.55 4.55
CA ASN A 243 26.01 -33.71 5.01
C ASN A 243 25.16 -33.43 6.25
N LEU A 244 25.09 -32.17 6.72
CA LEU A 244 24.26 -31.83 7.88
C LEU A 244 22.78 -31.75 7.48
N GLN A 245 21.90 -32.34 8.30
CA GLN A 245 20.47 -32.36 8.05
C GLN A 245 19.88 -30.94 7.93
N GLU A 246 20.28 -30.01 8.79
CA GLU A 246 19.84 -28.62 8.74
C GLU A 246 20.18 -27.95 7.41
N TYR A 247 21.40 -28.14 6.90
CA TYR A 247 21.80 -27.62 5.61
C TYR A 247 20.95 -28.19 4.45
N GLN A 248 20.67 -29.50 4.48
CA GLN A 248 19.81 -30.13 3.48
C GLN A 248 18.37 -29.60 3.54
N THR A 249 17.85 -29.37 4.74
CA THR A 249 16.52 -28.77 4.95
C THR A 249 16.47 -27.34 4.41
N ASN A 250 17.48 -26.52 4.68
CA ASN A 250 17.53 -25.12 4.24
C ASN A 250 17.69 -24.96 2.72
N LYS A 251 18.07 -26.02 1.98
CA LYS A 251 18.07 -26.04 0.52
C LYS A 251 16.69 -26.29 -0.11
N ALA A 252 15.65 -26.53 0.70
CA ALA A 252 14.29 -26.70 0.20
C ALA A 252 13.81 -25.45 -0.53
N VAL A 253 13.12 -25.63 -1.65
CA VAL A 253 12.62 -24.50 -2.46
C VAL A 253 11.51 -23.71 -1.76
N THR A 254 10.87 -24.32 -0.78
CA THR A 254 9.74 -23.77 -0.01
C THR A 254 10.13 -22.91 1.19
N THR A 255 11.43 -22.81 1.52
CA THR A 255 11.85 -21.91 2.59
C THR A 255 11.51 -20.46 2.27
N PRO A 256 11.24 -19.60 3.28
CA PRO A 256 10.85 -18.21 3.02
C PRO A 256 11.81 -17.43 2.13
N THR A 257 13.12 -17.58 2.33
CA THR A 257 14.14 -16.95 1.48
C THR A 257 14.11 -17.50 0.05
N ASN A 258 14.02 -18.83 -0.13
CA ASN A 258 14.02 -19.41 -1.46
C ASN A 258 12.72 -19.12 -2.22
N ARG A 259 11.58 -19.00 -1.53
CA ARG A 259 10.32 -18.57 -2.15
C ARG A 259 10.42 -17.19 -2.77
N ILE A 260 10.86 -16.17 -2.01
CA ILE A 260 10.97 -14.80 -2.56
C ILE A 260 11.99 -14.76 -3.70
N ILE A 261 13.09 -15.53 -3.62
CA ILE A 261 14.07 -15.63 -4.70
C ILE A 261 13.42 -16.22 -5.95
N THR A 262 12.69 -17.34 -5.86
CA THR A 262 11.96 -17.89 -7.01
C THR A 262 10.98 -16.87 -7.58
N SER A 263 10.21 -16.25 -6.69
CA SER A 263 9.10 -15.38 -7.09
C SER A 263 9.54 -14.07 -7.73
N MET A 264 10.68 -13.52 -7.34
CA MET A 264 11.13 -12.22 -7.82
C MET A 264 12.38 -12.27 -8.71
N LEU A 265 13.18 -13.33 -8.61
CA LEU A 265 14.44 -13.47 -9.33
C LEU A 265 14.45 -14.64 -10.32
N SER A 266 13.34 -15.39 -10.49
CA SER A 266 13.21 -16.21 -11.69
C SER A 266 13.31 -15.33 -12.94
N LYS A 267 13.93 -15.83 -13.99
CA LYS A 267 14.33 -15.01 -15.14
C LYS A 267 13.19 -14.19 -15.72
N GLU A 268 12.04 -14.82 -15.97
CA GLU A 268 10.87 -14.16 -16.54
C GLU A 268 10.29 -13.09 -15.61
N ARG A 269 10.14 -13.41 -14.31
CA ARG A 269 9.56 -12.48 -13.34
C ARG A 269 10.49 -11.32 -13.04
N PHE A 270 11.80 -11.56 -12.97
CA PHE A 270 12.75 -10.49 -12.76
C PHE A 270 12.80 -9.54 -13.96
N LEU A 271 12.80 -10.08 -15.20
CA LEU A 271 12.69 -9.25 -16.39
C LEU A 271 11.39 -8.43 -16.43
N PHE A 272 10.27 -9.04 -16.03
CA PHE A 272 9.00 -8.30 -15.92
C PHE A 272 9.10 -7.14 -14.91
N LEU A 273 9.66 -7.38 -13.73
CA LEU A 273 9.88 -6.34 -12.73
C LEU A 273 10.82 -5.24 -13.25
N LEU A 274 11.95 -5.62 -13.88
CA LEU A 274 12.89 -4.67 -14.45
C LEU A 274 12.25 -3.79 -15.52
N ARG A 275 11.34 -4.33 -16.33
CA ARG A 275 10.69 -3.57 -17.40
C ARG A 275 9.52 -2.72 -16.91
N TYR A 276 8.69 -3.23 -16.00
CA TYR A 276 7.41 -2.61 -15.63
C TYR A 276 7.28 -2.25 -14.16
N GLY A 277 8.08 -2.86 -13.29
CA GLY A 277 7.87 -2.84 -11.84
C GLY A 277 8.35 -1.59 -11.11
N PHE A 278 9.08 -0.68 -11.79
CA PHE A 278 9.61 0.52 -11.15
C PHE A 278 8.97 1.79 -11.68
N ALA A 279 8.75 2.74 -10.78
CA ALA A 279 8.24 4.06 -11.07
C ALA A 279 9.10 5.14 -10.38
N TYR A 280 9.37 6.21 -11.08
CA TYR A 280 9.98 7.42 -10.54
C TYR A 280 8.89 8.46 -10.37
N VAL A 281 8.72 8.95 -9.14
CA VAL A 281 7.59 9.80 -8.73
C VAL A 281 8.14 11.15 -8.32
N GLU A 282 7.80 12.20 -9.06
CA GLU A 282 8.16 13.58 -8.71
C GLU A 282 6.99 14.25 -8.00
N ARG A 283 7.13 14.47 -6.69
CA ARG A 283 6.13 15.17 -5.89
C ARG A 283 6.55 16.61 -5.65
N LYS A 284 5.62 17.54 -5.79
CA LYS A 284 5.80 18.91 -5.34
C LYS A 284 5.79 18.91 -3.81
N ILE A 285 6.80 19.51 -3.22
CA ILE A 285 6.91 19.72 -1.78
C ILE A 285 7.12 21.20 -1.50
N GLU A 286 6.64 21.65 -0.36
CA GLU A 286 6.98 22.96 0.17
C GLU A 286 8.23 22.81 1.03
N LEU A 287 9.25 23.62 0.74
CA LEU A 287 10.49 23.65 1.49
C LEU A 287 10.33 24.51 2.74
N ASP A 288 11.24 24.36 3.71
CA ASP A 288 11.21 25.07 5.01
C ASP A 288 11.22 26.61 4.87
N ASP A 289 11.65 27.12 3.73
CA ASP A 289 11.65 28.55 3.38
C ASP A 289 10.36 29.02 2.66
N GLY A 290 9.34 28.15 2.54
CA GLY A 290 8.09 28.43 1.86
C GLY A 290 8.17 28.38 0.32
N THR A 291 9.31 28.03 -0.26
CA THR A 291 9.45 27.83 -1.70
C THR A 291 8.96 26.44 -2.13
N GLN A 292 8.46 26.33 -3.36
CA GLN A 292 8.07 25.05 -3.94
C GLN A 292 9.29 24.33 -4.52
N GLY A 293 9.54 23.13 -4.00
CA GLY A 293 10.52 22.20 -4.54
C GLY A 293 9.89 20.95 -5.15
N THR A 294 10.73 20.08 -5.68
CA THR A 294 10.32 18.74 -6.11
C THR A 294 11.14 17.69 -5.39
N GLN A 295 10.46 16.66 -4.87
CA GLN A 295 11.09 15.49 -4.29
C GLN A 295 10.93 14.31 -5.24
N LEU A 296 12.04 13.74 -5.68
CA LEU A 296 12.06 12.51 -6.47
C LEU A 296 12.07 11.30 -5.55
N GLN A 297 11.16 10.36 -5.82
CA GLN A 297 11.07 9.07 -5.14
C GLN A 297 11.12 7.94 -6.18
N LYS A 298 11.77 6.84 -5.84
CA LYS A 298 11.73 5.60 -6.62
C LYS A 298 10.83 4.59 -5.91
N HIS A 299 9.88 4.04 -6.64
CA HIS A 299 8.94 3.04 -6.12
C HIS A 299 9.11 1.73 -6.88
N VAL A 300 8.97 0.62 -6.17
CA VAL A 300 8.83 -0.73 -6.76
C VAL A 300 7.40 -1.20 -6.53
N MET A 301 6.84 -1.93 -7.50
CA MET A 301 5.51 -2.59 -7.36
C MET A 301 5.42 -3.33 -6.04
N ARG A 302 4.30 -3.19 -5.34
CA ARG A 302 3.92 -4.11 -4.26
C ARG A 302 3.50 -5.45 -4.86
N TYR A 303 3.65 -6.55 -4.10
CA TYR A 303 3.36 -7.88 -4.64
C TYR A 303 1.91 -8.02 -5.16
N GLN A 304 0.92 -7.44 -4.48
CA GLN A 304 -0.47 -7.47 -4.95
C GLN A 304 -0.67 -6.70 -6.27
N GLN A 305 0.15 -5.69 -6.56
CA GLN A 305 0.13 -4.99 -7.85
C GLN A 305 0.80 -5.84 -8.94
N LEU A 306 1.88 -6.55 -8.59
CA LEU A 306 2.56 -7.48 -9.49
C LEU A 306 1.63 -8.61 -9.92
N PHE A 307 0.97 -9.28 -8.95
CA PHE A 307 0.07 -10.38 -9.25
C PHE A 307 -1.21 -9.92 -9.96
N ALA A 308 -1.75 -8.75 -9.62
CA ALA A 308 -2.83 -8.14 -10.37
C ALA A 308 -2.44 -7.84 -11.83
N SER A 309 -1.22 -7.37 -12.08
CA SER A 309 -0.71 -7.14 -13.44
C SER A 309 -0.59 -8.45 -14.23
N TYR A 310 -0.14 -9.53 -13.59
CA TYR A 310 -0.14 -10.87 -14.19
C TYR A 310 -1.56 -11.36 -14.46
N ALA A 311 -2.46 -11.20 -13.52
CA ALA A 311 -3.86 -11.63 -13.67
C ALA A 311 -4.56 -10.90 -14.83
N ILE A 312 -4.34 -9.60 -15.00
CA ILE A 312 -4.85 -8.83 -16.14
C ILE A 312 -4.30 -9.40 -17.45
N ARG A 313 -2.99 -9.61 -17.57
CA ARG A 313 -2.37 -10.16 -18.78
C ARG A 313 -2.85 -11.58 -19.09
N ASN A 314 -2.99 -12.42 -18.06
CA ASN A 314 -3.51 -13.78 -18.19
C ASN A 314 -4.97 -13.79 -18.67
N ALA A 315 -5.82 -12.93 -18.12
CA ALA A 315 -7.21 -12.76 -18.58
C ALA A 315 -7.25 -12.36 -20.06
N LEU A 316 -6.46 -11.37 -20.45
CA LEU A 316 -6.36 -10.92 -21.85
C LEU A 316 -5.83 -12.01 -22.78
N SER A 317 -4.85 -12.83 -22.35
CA SER A 317 -4.31 -13.93 -23.15
C SER A 317 -5.36 -15.03 -23.41
N LYS A 318 -6.33 -15.18 -22.52
CA LYS A 318 -7.49 -16.08 -22.65
C LYS A 318 -8.67 -15.44 -23.41
N GLY A 319 -8.51 -14.22 -23.94
CA GLY A 319 -9.54 -13.48 -24.65
C GLY A 319 -10.56 -12.78 -23.73
N VAL A 320 -10.36 -12.80 -22.40
CA VAL A 320 -11.23 -12.12 -21.44
C VAL A 320 -10.85 -10.64 -21.40
N LYS A 321 -11.74 -9.77 -21.86
CA LYS A 321 -11.50 -8.32 -21.96
C LYS A 321 -12.12 -7.51 -20.82
N SER A 322 -12.85 -8.14 -19.93
CA SER A 322 -13.50 -7.48 -18.79
C SER A 322 -13.18 -8.19 -17.50
N GLY A 323 -12.95 -7.45 -16.44
CA GLY A 323 -12.67 -8.03 -15.13
C GLY A 323 -12.63 -7.03 -13.99
N ILE A 324 -12.76 -7.51 -12.77
CA ILE A 324 -12.78 -6.72 -11.55
C ILE A 324 -11.51 -6.99 -10.76
N ILE A 325 -10.79 -5.92 -10.41
CA ILE A 325 -9.71 -5.92 -9.42
C ILE A 325 -10.31 -5.44 -8.09
N TRP A 326 -10.45 -6.36 -7.18
CA TRP A 326 -10.93 -6.05 -5.85
C TRP A 326 -9.77 -5.87 -4.88
N HIS A 327 -9.31 -4.65 -4.74
CA HIS A 327 -8.25 -4.27 -3.82
C HIS A 327 -8.74 -3.28 -2.79
N THR A 328 -8.44 -3.53 -1.52
CA THR A 328 -8.82 -2.62 -0.41
C THR A 328 -8.33 -1.21 -0.65
N GLN A 329 -8.93 -0.27 0.04
CA GLN A 329 -8.46 1.10 0.00
C GLN A 329 -7.03 1.20 0.56
N GLY A 330 -6.16 1.99 -0.10
CA GLY A 330 -4.75 2.11 0.27
C GLY A 330 -3.83 1.03 -0.30
N SER A 331 -4.35 0.05 -1.00
CA SER A 331 -3.56 -0.98 -1.69
C SER A 331 -2.76 -0.47 -2.89
N GLY A 332 -3.04 0.76 -3.36
CA GLY A 332 -2.37 1.38 -4.51
C GLY A 332 -3.01 1.08 -5.85
N LYS A 333 -4.35 1.12 -5.96
CA LYS A 333 -5.12 0.90 -7.22
C LYS A 333 -4.69 1.85 -8.34
N THR A 334 -4.52 3.15 -8.05
CA THR A 334 -4.07 4.14 -9.06
C THR A 334 -2.67 3.82 -9.57
N ALA A 335 -1.76 3.40 -8.68
CA ALA A 335 -0.42 2.96 -9.08
C ALA A 335 -0.48 1.67 -9.93
N LEU A 336 -1.39 0.73 -9.63
CA LEU A 336 -1.63 -0.44 -10.46
C LEU A 336 -2.06 -0.05 -11.89
N ALA A 337 -2.95 0.93 -12.03
CA ALA A 337 -3.34 1.45 -13.34
C ALA A 337 -2.12 2.02 -14.10
N TYR A 338 -1.25 2.79 -13.44
CA TYR A 338 -0.01 3.29 -14.02
C TYR A 338 0.90 2.15 -14.53
N TYR A 339 1.17 1.14 -13.71
CA TYR A 339 1.97 0.00 -14.11
C TYR A 339 1.32 -0.80 -15.25
N SER A 340 -0.01 -0.86 -15.24
CA SER A 340 -0.77 -1.50 -16.31
C SER A 340 -0.67 -0.74 -17.63
N VAL A 341 -0.62 0.60 -17.64
CA VAL A 341 -0.37 1.39 -18.85
C VAL A 341 0.92 0.93 -19.51
N LYS A 342 2.03 0.86 -18.76
CA LYS A 342 3.33 0.40 -19.30
C LYS A 342 3.26 -1.03 -19.85
N SER A 343 2.75 -1.97 -19.05
CA SER A 343 2.77 -3.38 -19.40
C SER A 343 1.78 -3.73 -20.52
N LEU A 344 0.62 -3.06 -20.60
CA LEU A 344 -0.37 -3.29 -21.64
C LEU A 344 -0.03 -2.59 -22.96
N THR A 345 0.67 -1.46 -22.92
CA THR A 345 1.23 -0.87 -24.14
C THR A 345 2.09 -1.89 -24.87
N ASP A 346 3.04 -2.54 -24.19
CA ASP A 346 3.90 -3.55 -24.80
C ASP A 346 3.13 -4.82 -25.17
N TYR A 347 2.18 -5.24 -24.31
CA TYR A 347 1.34 -6.43 -24.58
C TYR A 347 0.59 -6.32 -25.91
N PHE A 348 0.01 -5.14 -26.18
CA PHE A 348 -0.72 -4.90 -27.43
C PHE A 348 0.21 -4.59 -28.59
N ALA A 349 1.31 -3.86 -28.36
CA ALA A 349 2.31 -3.57 -29.40
C ALA A 349 2.90 -4.86 -29.99
N GLN A 350 3.18 -5.89 -29.19
CA GLN A 350 3.61 -7.21 -29.66
C GLN A 350 2.59 -7.92 -30.57
N ARG A 351 1.33 -7.45 -30.55
CA ARG A 351 0.24 -7.95 -31.39
C ARG A 351 -0.12 -6.99 -32.53
N ASN A 352 0.75 -6.01 -32.80
CA ASN A 352 0.56 -4.93 -33.79
C ASN A 352 -0.73 -4.12 -33.51
N VAL A 353 -1.09 -3.96 -32.22
CA VAL A 353 -2.23 -3.16 -31.78
C VAL A 353 -1.73 -2.05 -30.87
N VAL A 354 -2.23 -0.83 -31.07
CA VAL A 354 -1.88 0.32 -30.25
C VAL A 354 -2.90 0.44 -29.11
N ALA A 355 -2.42 0.60 -27.87
CA ALA A 355 -3.27 0.73 -26.69
C ALA A 355 -3.57 2.22 -26.40
N LYS A 356 -4.83 2.54 -26.11
CA LYS A 356 -5.29 3.87 -25.68
C LYS A 356 -6.00 3.77 -24.33
N PHE A 357 -5.61 4.61 -23.37
CA PHE A 357 -5.96 4.44 -21.97
C PHE A 357 -6.89 5.52 -21.44
N TYR A 358 -7.89 5.11 -20.69
CA TYR A 358 -8.86 5.95 -20.00
C TYR A 358 -8.94 5.57 -18.54
N PHE A 359 -8.94 6.55 -17.64
CA PHE A 359 -9.15 6.37 -16.22
C PHE A 359 -10.42 7.12 -15.81
N ILE A 360 -11.46 6.37 -15.47
CA ILE A 360 -12.79 6.91 -15.19
C ILE A 360 -13.00 6.96 -13.69
N VAL A 361 -13.36 8.12 -13.18
CA VAL A 361 -13.69 8.37 -11.78
C VAL A 361 -15.07 9.00 -11.63
N ASP A 362 -15.68 8.83 -10.47
CA ASP A 362 -17.02 9.35 -10.18
C ASP A 362 -17.05 10.77 -9.57
N ARG A 363 -15.88 11.32 -9.16
CA ARG A 363 -15.79 12.60 -8.43
C ARG A 363 -14.64 13.48 -8.91
N ILE A 364 -14.82 14.79 -8.75
CA ILE A 364 -13.85 15.79 -9.22
C ILE A 364 -12.54 15.71 -8.41
N ASP A 365 -12.63 15.55 -7.09
CA ASP A 365 -11.48 15.40 -6.20
C ASP A 365 -10.66 14.15 -6.54
N LEU A 366 -11.30 13.03 -6.89
CA LEU A 366 -10.60 11.82 -7.36
C LEU A 366 -9.95 12.02 -8.74
N MET A 367 -10.56 12.84 -9.61
CA MET A 367 -9.96 13.18 -10.89
C MET A 367 -8.69 14.02 -10.71
N GLU A 368 -8.72 15.04 -9.85
CA GLU A 368 -7.55 15.86 -9.52
C GLU A 368 -6.43 14.97 -8.94
N GLN A 369 -6.76 14.12 -7.96
CA GLN A 369 -5.82 13.19 -7.34
C GLN A 369 -5.21 12.19 -8.36
N ALA A 370 -6.03 11.60 -9.22
CA ALA A 370 -5.54 10.67 -10.24
C ALA A 370 -4.65 11.38 -11.27
N THR A 371 -5.02 12.59 -11.68
CA THR A 371 -4.22 13.43 -12.57
C THR A 371 -2.83 13.68 -11.98
N ASP A 372 -2.78 14.15 -10.74
CA ASP A 372 -1.52 14.42 -10.04
C ASP A 372 -0.67 13.15 -9.88
N GLU A 373 -1.28 12.02 -9.53
CA GLU A 373 -0.58 10.75 -9.35
C GLU A 373 0.01 10.19 -10.67
N PHE A 374 -0.71 10.30 -11.78
CA PHE A 374 -0.20 9.88 -13.08
C PHE A 374 0.86 10.84 -13.62
N ALA A 375 0.65 12.15 -13.52
CA ALA A 375 1.62 13.17 -13.93
C ALA A 375 2.92 13.06 -13.12
N ALA A 376 2.83 12.87 -11.79
CA ALA A 376 3.99 12.67 -10.93
C ALA A 376 4.84 11.45 -11.34
N ARG A 377 4.24 10.47 -12.02
CA ARG A 377 4.93 9.27 -12.56
C ARG A 377 5.38 9.42 -14.01
N GLY A 378 5.20 10.60 -14.61
CA GLY A 378 5.68 10.92 -15.93
C GLY A 378 4.77 10.53 -17.09
N LEU A 379 3.48 10.20 -16.83
CA LEU A 379 2.48 10.10 -17.90
C LEU A 379 2.02 11.49 -18.33
N VAL A 380 1.73 11.64 -19.61
CA VAL A 380 0.97 12.80 -20.10
C VAL A 380 -0.50 12.56 -19.81
N VAL A 381 -1.11 13.48 -19.05
CA VAL A 381 -2.48 13.33 -18.57
C VAL A 381 -3.39 14.35 -19.25
N HIS A 382 -4.42 13.84 -19.92
CA HIS A 382 -5.50 14.64 -20.48
C HIS A 382 -6.75 14.55 -19.60
N ASN A 383 -7.43 15.67 -19.41
CA ASN A 383 -8.67 15.74 -18.62
C ASN A 383 -9.84 16.12 -19.54
N ALA A 384 -10.78 15.23 -19.76
CA ALA A 384 -11.98 15.52 -20.53
C ALA A 384 -12.83 16.57 -19.82
N LYS A 385 -12.93 17.77 -20.41
CA LYS A 385 -13.70 18.89 -19.87
C LYS A 385 -15.18 18.81 -20.23
N SER A 386 -15.50 18.15 -21.34
CA SER A 386 -16.85 17.98 -21.86
C SER A 386 -17.05 16.58 -22.44
N ARG A 387 -18.33 16.18 -22.58
CA ARG A 387 -18.70 14.95 -23.28
C ARG A 387 -18.19 14.95 -24.71
N LYS A 388 -18.33 16.10 -25.43
CA LYS A 388 -17.87 16.22 -26.81
C LYS A 388 -16.39 15.91 -26.93
N GLU A 389 -15.56 16.51 -26.06
CA GLU A 389 -14.12 16.28 -26.04
C GLU A 389 -13.79 14.79 -25.79
N LEU A 390 -14.49 14.13 -24.85
CA LEU A 390 -14.32 12.70 -24.61
C LEU A 390 -14.70 11.87 -25.84
N MET A 391 -15.83 12.18 -26.48
CA MET A 391 -16.30 11.44 -27.66
C MET A 391 -15.41 11.67 -28.88
N ASP A 392 -14.93 12.91 -29.08
CA ASP A 392 -13.98 13.25 -30.13
C ASP A 392 -12.65 12.50 -29.93
N ASP A 393 -12.18 12.40 -28.69
CA ASP A 393 -10.98 11.62 -28.37
C ASP A 393 -11.18 10.11 -28.55
N ILE A 394 -12.32 9.55 -28.14
CA ILE A 394 -12.66 8.14 -28.38
C ILE A 394 -12.72 7.83 -29.87
N ALA A 395 -13.26 8.73 -30.68
CA ALA A 395 -13.31 8.60 -32.13
C ALA A 395 -11.95 8.82 -32.80
N SER A 396 -11.04 9.54 -32.17
CA SER A 396 -9.71 9.81 -32.70
C SER A 396 -8.85 8.55 -32.78
N ARG A 397 -8.09 8.43 -33.86
CA ARG A 397 -7.07 7.38 -34.06
C ARG A 397 -5.71 7.77 -33.47
N GLU A 398 -5.55 9.00 -33.06
CA GLU A 398 -4.34 9.44 -32.37
C GLU A 398 -4.32 8.89 -30.96
N VAL A 399 -3.22 8.28 -30.60
CA VAL A 399 -3.00 7.67 -29.28
C VAL A 399 -2.06 8.50 -28.44
N THR A 400 -1.11 9.14 -29.08
CA THR A 400 -0.09 9.97 -28.45
C THR A 400 -0.11 11.32 -29.14
N SER A 401 -0.46 12.37 -28.40
CA SER A 401 -0.54 13.74 -28.92
C SER A 401 0.65 14.60 -28.52
N ASN A 402 1.58 14.05 -27.70
CA ASN A 402 2.79 14.76 -27.29
C ASN A 402 3.96 14.48 -28.23
N ASP A 403 4.79 15.49 -28.49
CA ASP A 403 5.96 15.40 -29.38
C ASP A 403 7.07 14.49 -28.86
N GLU A 404 7.03 14.14 -27.58
CA GLU A 404 8.04 13.30 -26.93
C GLU A 404 7.72 11.80 -26.99
N GLY A 405 6.53 11.41 -27.50
CA GLY A 405 6.09 10.02 -27.56
C GLY A 405 5.90 9.36 -26.19
N LYS A 406 5.70 10.15 -25.13
CA LYS A 406 5.44 9.65 -23.79
C LYS A 406 4.07 8.94 -23.72
N PRO A 407 3.93 7.89 -22.91
CA PRO A 407 2.63 7.27 -22.67
C PRO A 407 1.63 8.27 -22.12
N GLU A 408 0.40 8.20 -22.63
CA GLU A 408 -0.68 9.10 -22.26
C GLU A 408 -1.85 8.37 -21.62
N ILE A 409 -2.60 9.07 -20.78
CA ILE A 409 -3.85 8.59 -20.20
C ILE A 409 -4.86 9.72 -20.12
N MET A 410 -6.12 9.46 -20.49
CA MET A 410 -7.21 10.39 -20.31
C MET A 410 -7.94 10.11 -19.00
N VAL A 411 -8.00 11.11 -18.12
CA VAL A 411 -8.76 11.04 -16.86
C VAL A 411 -10.12 11.71 -17.05
N VAL A 412 -11.18 10.97 -16.70
CA VAL A 412 -12.56 11.35 -16.97
C VAL A 412 -13.39 11.35 -15.70
N ASN A 413 -14.01 12.48 -15.37
CA ASN A 413 -15.03 12.55 -14.32
C ASN A 413 -16.41 12.27 -14.91
N ILE A 414 -16.96 11.09 -14.63
CA ILE A 414 -18.23 10.65 -15.20
C ILE A 414 -19.45 11.41 -14.64
N GLN A 415 -19.35 12.04 -13.47
CA GLN A 415 -20.46 12.80 -12.90
C GLN A 415 -20.86 14.01 -13.75
N LYS A 416 -19.91 14.58 -14.49
CA LYS A 416 -20.19 15.70 -15.42
C LYS A 416 -21.19 15.33 -16.51
N PHE A 417 -21.44 14.03 -16.73
CA PHE A 417 -22.24 13.51 -17.84
C PHE A 417 -23.50 12.76 -17.36
N LYS A 418 -23.82 12.75 -16.05
CA LYS A 418 -24.92 11.97 -15.45
C LYS A 418 -26.32 12.28 -16.03
N GLU A 419 -26.56 13.52 -16.42
CA GLU A 419 -27.89 13.96 -16.91
C GLU A 419 -28.11 13.63 -18.38
N ASP A 420 -27.09 13.17 -19.08
CA ASP A 420 -27.14 12.95 -20.50
C ASP A 420 -27.54 11.50 -20.84
N LYS A 421 -28.83 11.32 -21.18
CA LYS A 421 -29.41 10.02 -21.58
C LYS A 421 -29.22 9.68 -23.07
N ALA A 422 -28.51 10.54 -23.83
CA ALA A 422 -28.33 10.29 -25.26
C ALA A 422 -27.49 9.01 -25.47
N LYS A 423 -27.93 8.20 -26.42
CA LYS A 423 -27.19 6.99 -26.83
C LYS A 423 -25.79 7.38 -27.30
N VAL A 424 -24.79 6.74 -26.74
CA VAL A 424 -23.43 6.80 -27.22
C VAL A 424 -23.34 5.90 -28.44
N THR A 425 -23.05 6.44 -29.59
CA THR A 425 -22.69 5.66 -30.78
C THR A 425 -21.18 5.76 -30.93
N VAL A 426 -20.50 4.65 -30.69
CA VAL A 426 -19.10 4.49 -31.08
C VAL A 426 -19.13 3.95 -32.50
N ASP A 427 -18.42 4.60 -33.41
CA ASP A 427 -18.33 4.13 -34.79
C ASP A 427 -17.72 2.73 -34.81
N ASP A 428 -18.44 1.76 -35.37
CA ASP A 428 -17.99 0.35 -35.51
C ASP A 428 -16.79 0.21 -36.47
N SER A 429 -16.38 1.29 -37.15
CA SER A 429 -15.12 1.34 -37.88
C SER A 429 -13.91 1.36 -36.94
N TYR A 430 -13.88 0.44 -36.01
CA TYR A 430 -12.69 0.17 -35.21
C TYR A 430 -11.53 -0.09 -36.18
N SER A 431 -10.53 0.77 -36.12
CA SER A 431 -9.26 0.40 -36.70
C SER A 431 -8.84 -0.90 -36.03
N THR A 432 -8.65 -1.96 -36.81
CA THR A 432 -8.22 -3.27 -36.31
C THR A 432 -6.93 -3.19 -35.49
N ASN A 433 -6.28 -2.04 -35.48
CA ASN A 433 -4.99 -1.77 -34.86
C ASN A 433 -5.05 -0.90 -33.59
N LEU A 434 -6.25 -0.59 -33.06
CA LEU A 434 -6.42 0.22 -31.85
C LEU A 434 -7.21 -0.54 -30.80
N GLN A 435 -6.70 -0.63 -29.57
CA GLN A 435 -7.40 -1.17 -28.42
C GLN A 435 -7.61 -0.11 -27.35
N ARG A 436 -8.87 0.19 -27.03
CA ARG A 436 -9.21 1.05 -25.90
C ARG A 436 -9.24 0.25 -24.62
N ILE A 437 -8.71 0.86 -23.54
CA ILE A 437 -8.61 0.26 -22.23
C ILE A 437 -9.19 1.24 -21.22
N PHE A 438 -10.26 0.83 -20.55
CA PHE A 438 -10.93 1.61 -19.51
C PHE A 438 -10.60 1.04 -18.14
N PHE A 439 -9.95 1.83 -17.31
CA PHE A 439 -9.88 1.63 -15.87
C PHE A 439 -11.02 2.42 -15.23
N VAL A 440 -11.91 1.75 -14.51
CA VAL A 440 -13.06 2.40 -13.86
C VAL A 440 -12.86 2.30 -12.36
N ASP A 441 -12.49 3.42 -11.74
CA ASP A 441 -12.28 3.47 -10.29
C ASP A 441 -13.63 3.65 -9.57
N GLU A 442 -13.77 2.96 -8.43
CA GLU A 442 -15.01 2.89 -7.65
C GLU A 442 -16.24 2.58 -8.53
N ALA A 443 -16.10 1.58 -9.40
CA ALA A 443 -17.05 1.21 -10.46
C ALA A 443 -18.51 1.06 -9.96
N HIS A 444 -18.70 0.70 -8.69
CA HIS A 444 -20.00 0.54 -8.04
C HIS A 444 -20.82 1.86 -7.93
N ARG A 445 -20.19 3.04 -8.00
CA ARG A 445 -20.88 4.32 -7.78
C ARG A 445 -21.43 4.99 -9.02
N GLY A 446 -20.70 4.87 -10.13
CA GLY A 446 -21.02 5.59 -11.38
C GLY A 446 -21.90 4.80 -12.33
N TYR A 447 -22.10 3.51 -12.05
CA TYR A 447 -22.81 2.63 -12.96
C TYR A 447 -24.29 2.44 -12.54
N ASN A 448 -25.19 3.00 -13.33
CA ASN A 448 -26.61 2.66 -13.27
C ASN A 448 -26.98 1.97 -14.58
N PRO A 449 -27.30 0.68 -14.56
CA PRO A 449 -27.62 -0.09 -15.77
C PRO A 449 -28.83 0.48 -16.53
N GLN A 450 -29.71 1.23 -15.87
CA GLN A 450 -30.91 1.79 -16.47
C GLN A 450 -30.71 3.13 -17.20
N GLY A 451 -29.44 3.49 -17.57
CA GLY A 451 -29.21 4.61 -18.46
C GLY A 451 -28.22 5.67 -17.96
N SER A 452 -27.16 5.29 -17.23
CA SER A 452 -26.04 6.20 -16.99
C SER A 452 -25.18 6.35 -18.26
N PHE A 453 -24.55 7.51 -18.44
CA PHE A 453 -23.62 7.72 -19.56
C PHE A 453 -22.49 6.67 -19.56
N LEU A 454 -22.00 6.27 -18.37
CA LEU A 454 -20.98 5.23 -18.23
C LEU A 454 -21.47 3.87 -18.75
N ALA A 455 -22.71 3.47 -18.40
CA ALA A 455 -23.29 2.24 -18.91
C ALA A 455 -23.39 2.27 -20.43
N ASN A 456 -23.92 3.37 -20.99
CA ASN A 456 -24.05 3.54 -22.43
C ASN A 456 -22.68 3.52 -23.15
N LEU A 457 -21.65 4.14 -22.56
CA LEU A 457 -20.28 4.14 -23.11
C LEU A 457 -19.69 2.71 -23.13
N LEU A 458 -19.80 2.01 -22.01
CA LEU A 458 -19.22 0.66 -21.87
C LEU A 458 -19.99 -0.39 -22.70
N GLU A 459 -21.29 -0.21 -22.90
CA GLU A 459 -22.11 -1.06 -23.77
C GLU A 459 -21.85 -0.76 -25.27
N ALA A 460 -21.63 0.50 -25.63
CA ALA A 460 -21.35 0.90 -27.00
C ALA A 460 -20.00 0.39 -27.51
N ASP A 461 -18.99 0.30 -26.63
CA ASP A 461 -17.67 -0.24 -26.97
C ASP A 461 -17.47 -1.66 -26.39
N GLN A 462 -18.05 -2.66 -27.06
CA GLN A 462 -17.94 -4.05 -26.68
C GLN A 462 -16.52 -4.62 -26.86
N SER A 463 -15.73 -4.02 -27.75
CA SER A 463 -14.35 -4.44 -28.05
C SER A 463 -13.33 -3.92 -27.04
N ALA A 464 -13.67 -2.95 -26.23
CA ALA A 464 -12.78 -2.37 -25.24
C ALA A 464 -12.42 -3.34 -24.13
N VAL A 465 -11.20 -3.16 -23.59
CA VAL A 465 -10.81 -3.78 -22.32
C VAL A 465 -11.39 -2.93 -21.17
N LYS A 466 -12.06 -3.59 -20.22
CA LYS A 466 -12.78 -2.94 -19.11
C LYS A 466 -12.32 -3.52 -17.79
N ILE A 467 -11.56 -2.74 -17.03
CA ILE A 467 -10.99 -3.15 -15.75
C ILE A 467 -11.61 -2.29 -14.65
N ALA A 468 -12.51 -2.87 -13.87
CA ALA A 468 -13.07 -2.22 -12.70
C ALA A 468 -12.06 -2.30 -11.54
N LEU A 469 -11.82 -1.18 -10.89
CA LEU A 469 -11.02 -1.07 -9.68
C LEU A 469 -11.95 -0.73 -8.52
N THR A 470 -11.96 -1.55 -7.46
CA THR A 470 -12.84 -1.27 -6.32
C THR A 470 -12.22 -1.70 -5.00
N GLY A 471 -12.47 -0.93 -3.95
CA GLY A 471 -12.11 -1.30 -2.57
C GLY A 471 -13.19 -2.11 -1.87
N THR A 472 -14.39 -2.08 -2.41
CA THR A 472 -15.57 -2.73 -1.87
C THR A 472 -16.33 -3.42 -3.00
N PRO A 473 -16.67 -4.70 -2.87
CA PRO A 473 -17.34 -5.43 -3.93
C PRO A 473 -18.75 -4.92 -4.18
N LEU A 474 -19.20 -5.17 -5.36
CA LEU A 474 -20.54 -4.94 -5.83
C LEU A 474 -21.46 -6.05 -5.29
N LEU A 475 -22.21 -5.80 -4.22
CA LEU A 475 -23.12 -6.76 -3.62
C LEU A 475 -24.45 -6.87 -4.39
N LYS A 476 -25.22 -7.88 -4.11
CA LYS A 476 -26.41 -8.47 -4.77
C LYS A 476 -27.36 -7.58 -5.58
N GLU A 477 -27.59 -6.35 -5.23
CA GLU A 477 -28.47 -5.43 -5.97
C GLU A 477 -27.76 -4.80 -7.18
N GLU A 478 -26.45 -4.93 -7.24
CA GLU A 478 -25.54 -4.40 -8.24
C GLU A 478 -25.06 -5.48 -9.23
N ARG A 479 -25.66 -6.68 -9.23
CA ARG A 479 -25.33 -7.79 -10.13
C ARG A 479 -25.38 -7.42 -11.60
N GLU A 480 -26.06 -6.35 -11.97
CA GLU A 480 -26.07 -5.86 -13.35
C GLU A 480 -24.73 -5.25 -13.74
N SER A 481 -23.95 -4.71 -12.81
CA SER A 481 -22.59 -4.23 -13.06
C SER A 481 -21.62 -5.36 -13.44
N TRP A 482 -21.85 -6.57 -12.94
CA TRP A 482 -21.10 -7.78 -13.29
C TRP A 482 -21.21 -8.17 -14.74
N ARG A 483 -22.36 -7.90 -15.38
CA ARG A 483 -22.55 -8.17 -16.79
C ARG A 483 -21.63 -7.36 -17.69
N VAL A 484 -21.19 -6.19 -17.18
CA VAL A 484 -20.29 -5.29 -17.91
C VAL A 484 -18.84 -5.57 -17.61
N PHE A 485 -18.49 -5.80 -16.34
CA PHE A 485 -17.10 -5.95 -15.92
C PHE A 485 -16.65 -7.40 -15.80
N GLY A 486 -17.57 -8.38 -15.81
CA GLY A 486 -17.23 -9.80 -15.68
C GLY A 486 -16.84 -10.20 -14.26
N ASP A 487 -16.06 -11.28 -14.15
CA ASP A 487 -15.63 -11.86 -12.88
C ASP A 487 -14.44 -11.13 -12.24
N TYR A 488 -14.17 -11.45 -10.98
CA TYR A 488 -12.95 -11.01 -10.32
C TYR A 488 -11.74 -11.67 -10.96
N ILE A 489 -10.80 -10.86 -11.39
CA ILE A 489 -9.51 -11.32 -11.93
C ILE A 489 -8.38 -11.25 -10.92
N HIS A 490 -8.54 -10.46 -9.85
CA HIS A 490 -7.62 -10.45 -8.73
C HIS A 490 -8.27 -9.86 -7.47
N THR A 491 -7.91 -10.40 -6.30
CA THR A 491 -8.44 -9.95 -5.00
C THR A 491 -7.32 -9.70 -4.01
N TYR A 492 -7.42 -8.58 -3.29
CA TYR A 492 -6.56 -8.23 -2.15
C TYR A 492 -7.40 -7.55 -1.09
N TYR A 493 -7.82 -8.32 -0.08
CA TYR A 493 -8.78 -7.87 0.92
C TYR A 493 -8.11 -7.39 2.22
N TYR A 494 -8.91 -6.95 3.19
CA TYR A 494 -8.44 -6.35 4.45
C TYR A 494 -7.61 -7.29 5.30
N ASP A 495 -7.91 -8.60 5.34
CA ASP A 495 -7.13 -9.61 6.04
C ASP A 495 -5.66 -9.58 5.62
N LYS A 496 -5.40 -9.65 4.33
CA LYS A 496 -4.05 -9.55 3.75
C LYS A 496 -3.44 -8.18 3.99
N SER A 497 -4.22 -7.10 3.80
CA SER A 497 -3.73 -5.74 3.96
C SER A 497 -3.34 -5.40 5.40
N ILE A 498 -4.08 -5.91 6.39
CA ILE A 498 -3.77 -5.79 7.81
C ILE A 498 -2.54 -6.62 8.17
N ALA A 499 -2.49 -7.88 7.72
CA ALA A 499 -1.36 -8.77 7.94
C ALA A 499 -0.06 -8.22 7.32
N ASP A 500 -0.15 -7.47 6.20
CA ASP A 500 0.97 -6.83 5.54
C ASP A 500 1.34 -5.45 6.13
N GLY A 501 0.56 -4.95 7.09
CA GLY A 501 0.79 -3.65 7.74
C GLY A 501 0.43 -2.43 6.87
N TYR A 502 -0.28 -2.61 5.76
CA TYR A 502 -0.74 -1.49 4.91
C TYR A 502 -2.02 -0.83 5.43
N THR A 503 -2.76 -1.54 6.28
CA THR A 503 -3.92 -1.00 7.00
C THR A 503 -3.87 -1.42 8.46
N CYS A 504 -4.45 -0.61 9.37
CA CYS A 504 -4.60 -0.95 10.77
C CYS A 504 -5.90 -1.75 11.00
N LYS A 505 -5.93 -2.55 12.06
CA LYS A 505 -7.19 -3.09 12.60
C LYS A 505 -8.07 -1.94 13.09
N LEU A 506 -9.36 -2.19 13.25
CA LEU A 506 -10.30 -1.23 13.81
C LEU A 506 -10.66 -1.64 15.24
N MET A 507 -10.57 -0.69 16.15
CA MET A 507 -11.00 -0.85 17.54
C MET A 507 -12.35 -0.14 17.70
N ARG A 508 -13.42 -0.90 17.96
CA ARG A 508 -14.72 -0.35 18.32
C ARG A 508 -14.73 -0.04 19.82
N GLU A 509 -15.05 1.19 20.13
CA GLU A 509 -15.26 1.65 21.50
C GLU A 509 -16.73 1.91 21.72
N PRO A 510 -17.42 1.15 22.60
CA PRO A 510 -18.78 1.45 22.99
C PRO A 510 -18.80 2.72 23.84
N VAL A 511 -19.87 3.48 23.73
CA VAL A 511 -20.06 4.70 24.54
C VAL A 511 -20.19 4.29 26.01
N GLU A 512 -19.52 5.03 26.90
CA GLU A 512 -19.51 4.74 28.33
C GLU A 512 -20.95 4.76 28.93
N THR A 513 -21.22 3.83 29.87
CA THR A 513 -22.55 3.66 30.47
C THR A 513 -23.06 4.95 31.10
N VAL A 514 -22.21 5.69 31.82
CA VAL A 514 -22.55 6.98 32.44
C VAL A 514 -23.03 8.01 31.42
N TYR A 515 -22.43 8.02 30.22
CA TYR A 515 -22.87 8.93 29.17
C TYR A 515 -24.21 8.48 28.57
N LYS A 516 -24.43 7.16 28.38
CA LYS A 516 -25.73 6.63 27.94
C LYS A 516 -26.83 7.01 28.87
N GLU A 517 -26.66 6.84 30.19
CA GLU A 517 -27.62 7.25 31.21
C GLU A 517 -27.90 8.77 31.19
N LYS A 518 -26.84 9.58 30.99
CA LYS A 518 -27.00 11.04 30.87
C LYS A 518 -27.84 11.41 29.64
N ILE A 519 -27.60 10.76 28.49
CA ILE A 519 -28.38 10.98 27.28
C ILE A 519 -29.83 10.52 27.45
N GLU A 520 -30.07 9.33 28.03
CA GLU A 520 -31.40 8.82 28.30
C GLU A 520 -32.20 9.80 29.21
N ASN A 521 -31.59 10.32 30.26
CA ASN A 521 -32.18 11.32 31.12
C ASN A 521 -32.54 12.63 30.37
N ILE A 522 -31.68 13.09 29.47
CA ILE A 522 -31.95 14.26 28.61
C ILE A 522 -33.14 13.97 27.68
N LEU A 523 -33.13 12.79 27.04
CA LEU A 523 -34.20 12.37 26.14
C LEU A 523 -35.57 12.30 26.88
N ASP A 524 -35.60 11.75 28.10
CA ASP A 524 -36.79 11.66 28.91
C ASP A 524 -37.30 13.05 29.37
N GLN A 525 -36.40 13.97 29.73
CA GLN A 525 -36.74 15.35 30.06
C GLN A 525 -37.31 16.11 28.86
N LEU A 526 -36.72 15.93 27.67
CA LEU A 526 -37.21 16.56 26.45
C LEU A 526 -38.55 15.98 26.01
N ALA A 527 -38.73 14.65 26.14
CA ALA A 527 -40.00 13.98 25.86
C ALA A 527 -41.09 14.32 26.84
N GLY A 528 -40.77 14.60 28.13
CA GLY A 528 -41.72 14.97 29.17
C GLY A 528 -42.24 16.41 29.08
N ASN A 529 -41.51 17.30 28.45
CA ASN A 529 -41.90 18.70 28.26
C ASN A 529 -42.80 18.97 27.03
N VAL A 530 -43.01 17.97 26.20
CA VAL A 530 -43.89 18.06 25.03
C VAL A 530 -45.00 17.03 25.22
N GLU A 531 -46.26 17.50 25.40
CA GLU A 531 -47.46 16.64 25.45
C GLU A 531 -47.73 15.89 24.12
N VAL A 532 -46.70 15.43 23.44
CA VAL A 532 -46.74 14.71 22.17
C VAL A 532 -46.41 13.25 22.43
N LYS A 533 -47.21 12.34 21.87
CA LYS A 533 -46.96 10.89 21.96
C LYS A 533 -45.53 10.57 21.51
N LYS A 534 -44.85 9.70 22.26
CA LYS A 534 -43.46 9.25 21.96
C LYS A 534 -43.23 8.80 20.48
N SER A 535 -44.31 8.50 19.75
CA SER A 535 -44.30 8.11 18.34
C SER A 535 -44.09 9.27 17.35
N ASP A 536 -44.36 10.51 17.77
CA ASP A 536 -44.44 11.67 16.87
C ASP A 536 -43.25 12.64 17.05
N ILE A 537 -42.34 12.34 17.99
CA ILE A 537 -41.10 13.11 18.15
C ILE A 537 -40.12 12.66 17.06
N ASP A 538 -39.84 13.58 16.14
CA ASP A 538 -38.78 13.33 15.15
C ASP A 538 -37.43 13.21 15.89
N ARG A 539 -36.84 12.01 15.84
CA ARG A 539 -35.51 11.73 16.44
C ARG A 539 -34.47 12.76 16.00
N ASN A 540 -34.61 13.37 14.84
CA ASN A 540 -33.72 14.40 14.37
C ASN A 540 -33.81 15.68 15.23
N GLN A 541 -35.01 16.11 15.61
CA GLN A 541 -35.20 17.31 16.43
C GLN A 541 -34.55 17.16 17.82
N ILE A 542 -34.61 15.96 18.41
CA ILE A 542 -33.95 15.68 19.68
C ILE A 542 -32.41 15.72 19.51
N MET A 543 -31.90 15.11 18.47
CA MET A 543 -30.45 15.05 18.20
C MET A 543 -29.85 16.39 17.74
N GLU A 544 -30.69 17.34 17.35
CA GLU A 544 -30.34 18.72 17.03
C GLU A 544 -30.52 19.67 18.24
N HIS A 545 -31.07 19.18 19.33
CA HIS A 545 -31.33 20.02 20.52
C HIS A 545 -30.05 20.35 21.28
N GLU A 546 -29.88 21.59 21.68
CA GLU A 546 -28.68 22.14 22.32
C GLU A 546 -28.21 21.34 23.55
N SER A 547 -29.14 20.89 24.39
CA SER A 547 -28.81 20.11 25.60
C SER A 547 -28.18 18.77 25.26
N TYR A 548 -28.68 18.10 24.20
CA TYR A 548 -28.12 16.86 23.70
C TYR A 548 -26.70 17.10 23.10
N LEU A 549 -26.57 18.15 22.28
CA LEU A 549 -25.31 18.47 21.61
C LEU A 549 -24.23 18.93 22.61
N ASN A 550 -24.59 19.65 23.66
CA ASN A 550 -23.64 19.98 24.71
C ASN A 550 -23.11 18.75 25.44
N ALA A 551 -23.97 17.78 25.78
CA ALA A 551 -23.54 16.53 26.40
C ALA A 551 -22.67 15.70 25.48
N LEU A 552 -22.99 15.62 24.18
CA LEU A 552 -22.22 14.96 23.17
C LEU A 552 -20.83 15.60 23.02
N LEU A 553 -20.78 16.93 22.99
CA LEU A 553 -19.55 17.70 22.86
C LEU A 553 -18.63 17.51 24.06
N ASP A 554 -19.19 17.53 25.29
CA ASP A 554 -18.44 17.25 26.53
C ASP A 554 -17.76 15.88 26.48
N TYR A 555 -18.50 14.87 26.06
CA TYR A 555 -17.99 13.52 25.92
C TYR A 555 -16.85 13.46 24.89
N ILE A 556 -17.07 13.98 23.68
CA ILE A 556 -16.10 13.94 22.59
C ILE A 556 -14.79 14.65 22.97
N ILE A 557 -14.89 15.85 23.56
CA ILE A 557 -13.70 16.62 23.98
C ILE A 557 -12.91 15.86 25.05
N SER A 558 -13.62 15.34 26.06
CA SER A 558 -12.99 14.59 27.15
C SER A 558 -12.33 13.32 26.67
N ASP A 559 -13.04 12.55 25.84
CA ASP A 559 -12.54 11.29 25.27
C ASP A 559 -11.35 11.53 24.34
N PHE A 560 -11.42 12.53 23.46
CA PHE A 560 -10.33 12.80 22.51
C PHE A 560 -9.05 13.30 23.21
N ARG A 561 -9.19 14.14 24.24
CA ARG A 561 -8.04 14.56 25.05
C ARG A 561 -7.41 13.39 25.81
N ARG A 562 -8.24 12.54 26.43
CA ARG A 562 -7.78 11.31 27.08
C ARG A 562 -7.05 10.42 26.10
N PHE A 563 -7.61 10.21 24.90
CA PHE A 563 -7.01 9.43 23.84
C PHE A 563 -5.60 9.94 23.44
N ARG A 564 -5.45 11.24 23.17
CA ARG A 564 -4.15 11.84 22.87
C ARG A 564 -3.14 11.63 23.99
N LYS A 565 -3.56 11.82 25.23
CA LYS A 565 -2.72 11.63 26.42
C LYS A 565 -2.28 10.17 26.58
N GLU A 566 -3.19 9.22 26.45
CA GLU A 566 -2.92 7.78 26.56
C GLU A 566 -1.99 7.28 25.45
N GLN A 567 -2.15 7.80 24.24
CA GLN A 567 -1.29 7.47 23.11
C GLN A 567 0.03 8.27 23.08
N ASN A 568 0.17 9.28 23.96
CA ASN A 568 1.31 10.20 24.00
C ASN A 568 1.57 10.85 22.62
N ASP A 569 0.54 11.20 21.88
CA ASP A 569 0.61 11.76 20.54
C ASP A 569 -0.44 12.85 20.31
N GLU A 570 -0.01 14.11 20.37
CA GLU A 570 -0.86 15.28 20.12
C GLU A 570 -1.09 15.56 18.64
N THR A 571 -0.43 14.83 17.74
CA THR A 571 -0.55 15.03 16.29
C THR A 571 -1.73 14.31 15.67
N VAL A 572 -2.32 13.35 16.39
CA VAL A 572 -3.49 12.61 15.89
C VAL A 572 -4.71 13.49 15.76
N GLY A 573 -5.51 13.22 14.73
CA GLY A 573 -6.76 13.91 14.44
C GLY A 573 -8.00 13.05 14.65
N ALA A 574 -9.16 13.70 14.75
CA ALA A 574 -10.46 13.04 14.85
C ALA A 574 -11.45 13.51 13.79
N MET A 575 -12.50 12.73 13.56
CA MET A 575 -13.64 13.08 12.71
C MET A 575 -14.94 12.77 13.44
N ILE A 576 -15.88 13.71 13.42
CA ILE A 576 -17.23 13.55 13.96
C ILE A 576 -18.20 13.44 12.78
N VAL A 577 -18.89 12.31 12.67
CA VAL A 577 -19.89 12.07 11.62
C VAL A 577 -21.27 12.36 12.20
N CYS A 578 -21.82 13.49 11.86
CA CYS A 578 -23.16 13.91 12.28
C CYS A 578 -24.25 13.26 11.41
N ARG A 579 -25.45 13.14 11.98
CA ARG A 579 -26.60 12.56 11.29
C ARG A 579 -27.19 13.51 10.23
N THR A 580 -27.26 14.80 10.55
CA THR A 580 -27.84 15.84 9.67
C THR A 580 -26.89 17.03 9.52
N ASN A 581 -27.08 17.84 8.47
CA ASN A 581 -26.34 19.10 8.31
C ASN A 581 -26.65 20.12 9.41
N PRO A 582 -27.95 20.32 9.85
CA PRO A 582 -28.25 21.18 10.98
C PRO A 582 -27.53 20.75 12.27
N GLN A 583 -27.53 19.45 12.58
CA GLN A 583 -26.79 18.93 13.74
C GLN A 583 -25.30 19.29 13.67
N ALA A 584 -24.67 19.14 12.50
CA ALA A 584 -23.25 19.44 12.31
C ALA A 584 -22.95 20.93 12.51
N ARG A 585 -23.83 21.83 12.01
CA ARG A 585 -23.69 23.28 12.18
C ARG A 585 -23.82 23.70 13.63
N GLU A 586 -24.82 23.16 14.30
CA GLU A 586 -25.08 23.51 15.72
C GLU A 586 -23.95 22.97 16.61
N LEU A 587 -23.47 21.76 16.38
CA LEU A 587 -22.32 21.19 17.09
C LEU A 587 -21.06 22.06 16.88
N TYR A 588 -20.84 22.55 15.66
CA TYR A 588 -19.73 23.44 15.36
C TYR A 588 -19.87 24.81 16.00
N ARG A 589 -21.09 25.39 16.03
CA ARG A 589 -21.38 26.64 16.75
C ARG A 589 -21.04 26.51 18.23
N LEU A 590 -21.52 25.46 18.90
CA LEU A 590 -21.21 25.16 20.30
C LEU A 590 -19.73 24.93 20.56
N TRP A 591 -19.03 24.27 19.61
CA TRP A 591 -17.59 24.10 19.66
C TRP A 591 -16.85 25.44 19.65
N GLN A 592 -17.23 26.35 18.75
CA GLN A 592 -16.64 27.67 18.62
C GLN A 592 -16.92 28.53 19.89
N GLU A 593 -18.12 28.51 20.41
CA GLU A 593 -18.45 29.23 21.66
C GLU A 593 -17.57 28.74 22.80
N ARG A 594 -17.44 27.45 22.99
CA ARG A 594 -16.68 26.85 24.07
C ARG A 594 -15.17 27.20 24.02
N PHE A 595 -14.56 27.17 22.87
CA PHE A 595 -13.14 27.43 22.71
C PHE A 595 -12.82 28.92 22.50
N ASN A 596 -13.73 29.71 21.92
CA ASN A 596 -13.54 31.18 21.79
C ASN A 596 -13.67 31.89 23.13
N ILE A 597 -14.52 31.42 24.06
CA ILE A 597 -14.61 31.94 25.43
C ILE A 597 -13.27 31.68 26.14
N ALA A 598 -12.69 30.49 26.01
CA ALA A 598 -11.43 30.17 26.64
C ALA A 598 -10.26 31.05 26.12
N SER A 599 -10.23 31.40 24.82
CA SER A 599 -9.23 32.30 24.27
C SER A 599 -9.35 33.76 24.71
N LYS A 600 -10.57 34.25 24.97
CA LYS A 600 -10.83 35.60 25.48
C LYS A 600 -10.54 35.73 26.97
N VAL A 601 -10.73 34.66 27.73
CA VAL A 601 -10.45 34.62 29.17
C VAL A 601 -8.94 34.58 29.44
N SER A 602 -8.14 33.91 28.61
CA SER A 602 -6.70 33.90 28.77
C SER A 602 -6.01 35.25 28.47
N GLN A 603 -6.70 36.18 27.80
CA GLN A 603 -6.17 37.54 27.54
C GLN A 603 -6.53 38.62 28.58
N HIS A 604 -7.50 38.39 29.44
CA HIS A 604 -8.06 39.48 30.24
C HIS A 604 -8.34 39.19 31.72
N GLN A 605 -7.85 38.23 32.42
CA GLN A 605 -7.97 38.14 33.90
C GLN A 605 -7.57 36.76 34.44
N GLU A 606 -6.36 36.59 34.80
CA GLU A 606 -5.78 35.33 35.33
C GLU A 606 -6.20 34.96 36.77
N GLN A 607 -6.98 35.74 37.52
CA GLN A 607 -7.18 35.46 38.96
C GLN A 607 -8.56 35.47 39.56
N GLN A 608 -9.62 35.92 38.92
CA GLN A 608 -10.92 36.01 39.57
C GLN A 608 -12.05 35.12 39.01
N MET A 609 -11.90 34.50 37.85
CA MET A 609 -12.88 33.59 37.25
C MET A 609 -12.68 32.10 37.56
N TYR A 610 -11.66 31.77 38.32
CA TYR A 610 -11.34 30.39 38.70
C TYR A 610 -12.39 29.69 39.60
N MET A 611 -13.26 30.42 40.27
CA MET A 611 -14.18 29.83 41.24
C MET A 611 -15.60 29.50 40.73
N ALA A 612 -15.98 29.96 39.55
CA ALA A 612 -17.34 29.72 39.03
C ALA A 612 -17.42 28.65 37.92
N ALA A 613 -16.28 28.11 37.49
CA ALA A 613 -16.18 27.13 36.37
C ALA A 613 -15.54 25.82 36.81
N GLU A 614 -15.73 25.38 38.03
CA GLU A 614 -15.09 24.19 38.59
C GLU A 614 -15.27 22.89 37.78
N PRO A 615 -16.36 22.61 37.07
CA PRO A 615 -16.37 21.42 36.20
C PRO A 615 -15.53 21.54 34.93
N MET A 616 -15.16 22.76 34.49
CA MET A 616 -14.37 23.00 33.27
C MET A 616 -12.87 23.11 33.52
N LEU A 617 -12.39 23.27 34.72
CA LEU A 617 -11.03 23.65 35.08
C LEU A 617 -10.17 22.49 35.62
N GLN A 618 -10.64 21.24 35.60
CA GLN A 618 -9.82 20.10 35.92
C GLN A 618 -8.79 19.74 34.80
N TYR A 619 -8.78 20.46 33.69
CA TYR A 619 -7.88 20.22 32.56
C TYR A 619 -6.84 21.34 32.47
N GLY A 620 -5.82 21.27 33.32
CA GLY A 620 -4.68 22.21 33.30
C GLY A 620 -4.15 22.49 31.88
N ASN A 621 -3.34 23.49 31.71
CA ASN A 621 -2.60 24.04 30.53
C ASN A 621 -2.63 23.28 29.19
N TYR A 622 -3.77 22.77 28.72
CA TYR A 622 -3.88 22.13 27.42
C TYR A 622 -4.18 23.15 26.32
N LYS A 623 -3.49 23.04 25.19
CA LYS A 623 -3.77 23.78 23.97
C LYS A 623 -5.25 23.62 23.60
N PRO A 624 -6.00 24.69 23.26
CA PRO A 624 -7.36 24.57 22.77
C PRO A 624 -7.44 23.66 21.55
N LEU A 625 -8.42 22.75 21.52
CA LEU A 625 -8.67 21.92 20.34
C LEU A 625 -9.35 22.76 19.26
N THR A 626 -8.87 22.62 18.04
CA THR A 626 -9.42 23.29 16.87
C THR A 626 -10.33 22.35 16.08
N ALA A 627 -11.43 22.89 15.54
CA ALA A 627 -12.33 22.12 14.68
C ALA A 627 -12.70 22.91 13.41
N SER A 628 -13.03 22.17 12.35
CA SER A 628 -13.61 22.74 11.13
C SER A 628 -14.83 21.97 10.66
N LEU A 629 -15.81 22.70 10.14
CA LEU A 629 -17.04 22.16 9.58
C LEU A 629 -16.88 21.94 8.09
N ILE A 630 -17.12 20.71 7.60
CA ILE A 630 -17.01 20.36 6.19
C ILE A 630 -18.34 19.79 5.70
N LEU A 631 -19.13 20.63 5.07
CA LEU A 631 -20.40 20.27 4.43
C LEU A 631 -20.39 20.71 2.95
N HIS A 632 -21.26 20.10 2.14
CA HIS A 632 -21.35 20.39 0.72
C HIS A 632 -21.95 21.79 0.42
N ASP A 633 -22.78 22.27 1.35
CA ASP A 633 -23.52 23.52 1.31
C ASP A 633 -22.96 24.61 2.25
N GLU A 634 -21.72 24.46 2.73
CA GLU A 634 -21.03 25.38 3.63
C GLU A 634 -19.68 25.80 3.02
N GLY A 635 -19.42 27.13 2.99
CA GLY A 635 -18.21 27.70 2.40
C GLY A 635 -18.05 27.45 0.90
N ASP A 636 -16.99 27.97 0.32
CA ASP A 636 -16.65 27.69 -1.07
C ASP A 636 -15.72 26.45 -1.20
N LYS A 637 -15.42 26.04 -2.45
CA LYS A 637 -14.55 24.87 -2.71
C LYS A 637 -13.11 25.11 -2.23
N GLN A 638 -12.62 26.34 -2.34
CA GLN A 638 -11.26 26.70 -1.97
C GLN A 638 -11.08 26.68 -0.46
N GLU A 639 -12.02 27.28 0.27
CA GLU A 639 -12.04 27.31 1.74
C GLU A 639 -12.08 25.88 2.32
N ARG A 640 -12.96 25.01 1.79
CA ARG A 640 -12.98 23.59 2.19
C ARG A 640 -11.65 22.89 1.91
N LYS A 641 -10.97 23.20 0.81
CA LYS A 641 -9.68 22.64 0.48
C LYS A 641 -8.61 23.07 1.49
N GLU A 642 -8.63 24.35 1.89
CA GLU A 642 -7.70 24.88 2.91
C GLU A 642 -7.90 24.21 4.27
N TYR A 643 -9.14 24.01 4.71
CA TYR A 643 -9.42 23.25 5.94
C TYR A 643 -8.93 21.80 5.86
N ILE A 644 -9.12 21.15 4.72
CA ILE A 644 -8.64 19.79 4.50
C ILE A 644 -7.09 19.73 4.53
N GLU A 645 -6.42 20.68 3.92
CA GLU A 645 -4.95 20.79 3.96
C GLU A 645 -4.46 21.12 5.38
N GLY A 646 -5.09 22.05 6.07
CA GLY A 646 -4.82 22.40 7.47
C GLY A 646 -4.94 21.18 8.39
N PHE A 647 -5.92 20.30 8.13
CA PHE A 647 -6.01 19.04 8.85
C PHE A 647 -4.91 18.05 8.44
N LYS A 648 -4.67 17.86 7.14
CA LYS A 648 -3.77 16.81 6.65
C LYS A 648 -2.29 17.09 6.91
N LYS A 649 -1.85 18.30 6.61
CA LYS A 649 -0.43 18.66 6.53
C LYS A 649 0.03 19.57 7.66
N LEU A 650 -0.72 20.63 7.92
CA LEU A 650 -0.30 21.71 8.84
C LEU A 650 -0.60 21.37 10.30
N GLN A 651 -1.45 20.39 10.58
CA GLN A 651 -1.90 20.01 11.92
C GLN A 651 -2.54 21.21 12.70
N GLU A 652 -3.09 22.18 11.97
CA GLU A 652 -3.77 23.35 12.52
C GLU A 652 -5.19 23.04 13.00
N ILE A 653 -5.79 22.00 12.41
CA ILE A 653 -7.14 21.52 12.70
C ILE A 653 -7.06 20.13 13.33
N ASP A 654 -7.63 19.98 14.52
CA ASP A 654 -7.60 18.73 15.28
C ASP A 654 -8.78 17.83 14.95
N VAL A 655 -9.96 18.43 14.69
CA VAL A 655 -11.22 17.70 14.52
C VAL A 655 -11.98 18.18 13.29
N LEU A 656 -12.45 17.24 12.47
CA LEU A 656 -13.34 17.52 11.35
C LEU A 656 -14.78 17.15 11.72
N ILE A 657 -15.72 18.10 11.56
CA ILE A 657 -17.15 17.87 11.76
C ILE A 657 -17.80 17.74 10.39
N VAL A 658 -18.38 16.58 10.11
CA VAL A 658 -18.91 16.23 8.78
C VAL A 658 -20.29 15.57 8.88
N ASN A 659 -21.01 15.47 7.76
CA ASN A 659 -22.18 14.61 7.61
C ASN A 659 -21.90 13.49 6.59
N LYS A 660 -21.89 13.82 5.28
CA LYS A 660 -21.62 12.86 4.19
C LYS A 660 -20.27 13.09 3.52
N MET A 661 -19.75 14.31 3.62
CA MET A 661 -18.46 14.64 3.03
C MET A 661 -17.32 13.94 3.76
N LEU A 662 -16.24 13.68 3.06
CA LEU A 662 -15.01 13.03 3.53
C LEU A 662 -15.16 11.56 3.98
N LEU A 663 -16.37 11.01 4.05
CA LEU A 663 -16.56 9.58 4.33
C LEU A 663 -15.98 8.70 3.24
N THR A 664 -15.80 9.25 2.04
CA THR A 664 -15.26 8.54 0.87
C THR A 664 -14.20 9.40 0.18
N GLY A 665 -13.12 8.76 -0.30
CA GLY A 665 -12.05 9.45 -1.04
C GLY A 665 -11.10 10.30 -0.19
N PHE A 666 -11.38 10.52 1.09
CA PHE A 666 -10.53 11.28 1.99
C PHE A 666 -9.40 10.41 2.54
N ASP A 667 -8.18 10.84 2.41
CA ASP A 667 -6.99 10.15 2.92
C ASP A 667 -6.17 11.09 3.81
N ALA A 668 -6.12 10.76 5.10
CA ALA A 668 -5.35 11.48 6.11
C ALA A 668 -4.85 10.48 7.15
N PRO A 669 -3.56 10.07 7.11
CA PRO A 669 -3.00 9.06 8.02
C PRO A 669 -3.17 9.41 9.50
N ARG A 670 -3.07 10.71 9.87
CA ARG A 670 -3.26 11.19 11.24
C ARG A 670 -4.68 11.07 11.78
N LEU A 671 -5.69 10.82 10.92
CA LEU A 671 -7.06 10.57 11.35
C LEU A 671 -7.15 9.19 12.00
N LYS A 672 -7.15 9.14 13.33
CA LYS A 672 -7.12 7.89 14.11
C LYS A 672 -8.37 7.66 14.94
N LYS A 673 -9.18 8.69 15.17
CA LYS A 673 -10.39 8.59 15.98
C LYS A 673 -11.62 9.01 15.16
N LEU A 674 -12.64 8.15 15.09
CA LEU A 674 -13.92 8.41 14.41
C LEU A 674 -15.06 8.35 15.41
N TYR A 675 -15.81 9.42 15.53
CA TYR A 675 -17.04 9.51 16.32
C TYR A 675 -18.23 9.32 15.38
N LEU A 676 -18.89 8.16 15.45
CA LEU A 676 -19.94 7.80 14.51
C LEU A 676 -21.32 8.04 15.12
N GLY A 677 -21.94 9.19 14.79
CA GLY A 677 -23.28 9.60 15.23
C GLY A 677 -24.40 9.28 14.24
N ARG A 678 -24.09 8.54 13.18
CA ARG A 678 -25.02 8.19 12.10
C ARG A 678 -24.96 6.71 11.79
N SER A 679 -26.12 6.06 11.69
CA SER A 679 -26.20 4.69 11.19
C SER A 679 -25.82 4.67 9.70
N LEU A 680 -24.90 3.80 9.36
CA LEU A 680 -24.40 3.55 8.02
C LEU A 680 -24.48 2.06 7.75
N ASP A 681 -24.76 1.68 6.50
CA ASP A 681 -24.90 0.30 6.09
C ASP A 681 -23.95 -0.05 4.94
N GLY A 682 -23.63 -1.33 4.84
CA GLY A 682 -22.94 -1.89 3.68
C GLY A 682 -21.66 -1.13 3.31
N HIS A 683 -21.61 -0.71 2.08
CA HIS A 683 -20.48 0.00 1.50
C HIS A 683 -20.13 1.33 2.22
N ASP A 684 -21.13 2.15 2.55
CA ASP A 684 -20.91 3.45 3.20
C ASP A 684 -20.32 3.28 4.61
N LEU A 685 -20.72 2.25 5.33
CA LEU A 685 -20.16 1.90 6.64
C LEU A 685 -18.67 1.56 6.52
N LEU A 686 -18.31 0.62 5.64
CA LEU A 686 -16.91 0.25 5.44
C LEU A 686 -16.05 1.42 4.98
N GLN A 687 -16.57 2.26 4.10
CA GLN A 687 -15.83 3.43 3.65
C GLN A 687 -15.58 4.46 4.76
N ALA A 688 -16.54 4.68 5.64
CA ALA A 688 -16.34 5.55 6.80
C ALA A 688 -15.32 4.98 7.79
N LEU A 689 -15.43 3.69 8.10
CA LEU A 689 -14.50 2.99 8.99
C LEU A 689 -13.07 2.98 8.48
N THR A 690 -12.89 2.84 7.17
CA THR A 690 -11.55 2.82 6.55
C THR A 690 -10.84 4.18 6.53
N ARG A 691 -11.47 5.25 7.00
CA ARG A 691 -10.79 6.54 7.17
C ARG A 691 -9.77 6.51 8.29
N VAL A 692 -10.00 5.74 9.35
CA VAL A 692 -9.11 5.67 10.53
C VAL A 692 -8.13 4.50 10.51
N ASN A 693 -8.20 3.61 9.54
CA ASN A 693 -7.37 2.41 9.49
C ASN A 693 -6.01 2.60 8.78
N ARG A 694 -5.61 3.83 8.47
CA ARG A 694 -4.32 4.12 7.85
C ARG A 694 -3.17 3.97 8.86
N PRO A 695 -2.03 3.39 8.48
CA PRO A 695 -0.84 3.43 9.32
C PRO A 695 -0.42 4.87 9.62
N TYR A 696 -0.15 5.16 10.87
CA TYR A 696 0.36 6.45 11.33
C TYR A 696 1.16 6.24 12.61
N HIS A 697 2.39 6.69 12.66
CA HIS A 697 3.33 6.45 13.77
C HIS A 697 3.27 4.99 14.27
N ASP A 698 3.10 4.79 15.58
CA ASP A 698 3.04 3.46 16.21
C ASP A 698 1.61 2.92 16.44
N PHE A 699 0.61 3.54 15.82
CA PHE A 699 -0.77 3.09 15.96
C PHE A 699 -1.03 1.74 15.30
N LYS A 700 -1.47 0.77 16.09
CA LYS A 700 -1.92 -0.55 15.62
C LYS A 700 -3.36 -0.55 15.16
N TYR A 701 -4.17 0.38 15.65
CA TYR A 701 -5.60 0.44 15.43
C TYR A 701 -6.04 1.81 14.90
N GLY A 702 -7.14 1.82 14.16
CA GLY A 702 -8.02 2.96 14.03
C GLY A 702 -9.16 2.82 15.03
N TYR A 703 -9.57 3.89 15.68
CA TYR A 703 -10.53 3.86 16.77
C TYR A 703 -11.88 4.43 16.34
N VAL A 704 -12.94 3.70 16.65
CA VAL A 704 -14.30 4.07 16.29
C VAL A 704 -15.16 4.12 17.56
N VAL A 705 -15.56 5.32 17.96
CA VAL A 705 -16.55 5.52 19.03
C VAL A 705 -17.94 5.44 18.43
N ASP A 706 -18.71 4.47 18.86
CA ASP A 706 -19.96 4.07 18.25
C ASP A 706 -21.17 4.54 19.05
N PHE A 707 -21.82 5.62 18.59
CA PHE A 707 -23.04 6.16 19.20
C PHE A 707 -24.34 5.52 18.70
N VAL A 708 -24.27 4.65 17.67
CA VAL A 708 -25.47 4.17 16.95
C VAL A 708 -25.58 2.65 16.88
N ASP A 709 -24.68 1.96 17.55
CA ASP A 709 -24.59 0.49 17.61
C ASP A 709 -24.51 -0.17 16.24
N ILE A 710 -23.36 0.01 15.57
CA ILE A 710 -23.14 -0.50 14.21
C ILE A 710 -22.76 -1.98 14.16
N LYS A 711 -22.65 -2.70 15.31
CA LYS A 711 -22.11 -4.06 15.34
C LYS A 711 -22.87 -5.01 14.41
N GLU A 712 -24.19 -5.05 14.52
CA GLU A 712 -25.03 -5.92 13.68
C GLU A 712 -24.89 -5.56 12.19
N ASN A 713 -24.87 -4.27 11.85
CA ASN A 713 -24.69 -3.80 10.48
C ASN A 713 -23.30 -4.13 9.94
N PHE A 714 -22.28 -4.04 10.80
CA PHE A 714 -20.92 -4.40 10.44
C PHE A 714 -20.79 -5.91 10.20
N ASP A 715 -21.28 -6.73 11.13
CA ASP A 715 -21.23 -8.18 11.04
C ASP A 715 -21.98 -8.67 9.79
N ALA A 716 -23.22 -8.16 9.58
CA ALA A 716 -24.01 -8.49 8.39
C ALA A 716 -23.35 -8.04 7.07
N THR A 717 -22.66 -6.91 7.10
CA THR A 717 -21.91 -6.41 5.93
C THR A 717 -20.70 -7.28 5.67
N ASN A 718 -19.91 -7.57 6.69
CA ASN A 718 -18.72 -8.37 6.59
C ASN A 718 -19.02 -9.81 6.14
N ASP A 719 -20.08 -10.44 6.65
CA ASP A 719 -20.55 -11.75 6.20
C ASP A 719 -20.91 -11.80 4.71
N ARG A 720 -21.51 -10.73 4.19
CA ARG A 720 -21.79 -10.63 2.74
C ARG A 720 -20.51 -10.59 1.93
N TYR A 721 -19.51 -9.83 2.39
CA TYR A 721 -18.21 -9.73 1.73
C TYR A 721 -17.44 -11.04 1.78
N LEU A 722 -17.47 -11.76 2.91
CA LEU A 722 -16.85 -13.06 3.05
C LEU A 722 -17.46 -14.10 2.12
N ARG A 723 -18.80 -14.15 2.01
CA ARG A 723 -19.47 -15.03 1.07
C ARG A 723 -19.07 -14.75 -0.37
N GLU A 724 -18.84 -13.49 -0.70
CA GLU A 724 -18.42 -13.10 -2.03
C GLU A 724 -16.96 -13.48 -2.30
N LEU A 725 -16.06 -13.31 -1.32
CA LEU A 725 -14.67 -13.77 -1.40
C LEU A 725 -14.57 -15.29 -1.57
N ASN A 726 -15.32 -16.04 -0.76
CA ASN A 726 -15.33 -17.50 -0.82
C ASN A 726 -15.89 -18.03 -2.15
N ARG A 727 -16.74 -17.26 -2.81
CA ARG A 727 -17.24 -17.60 -4.16
C ARG A 727 -16.17 -17.46 -5.24
N THR A 728 -15.18 -16.61 -5.02
CA THR A 728 -14.12 -16.32 -6.00
C THR A 728 -12.85 -17.13 -5.79
N SER A 729 -12.69 -17.76 -4.62
CA SER A 729 -11.58 -18.67 -4.35
C SER A 729 -11.88 -20.07 -4.90
N ASP A 730 -10.91 -20.64 -5.61
CA ASP A 730 -10.98 -22.05 -6.00
C ASP A 730 -11.18 -22.92 -4.74
N GLU A 731 -11.99 -23.97 -4.83
CA GLU A 731 -12.36 -24.90 -3.73
C GLU A 731 -11.16 -25.46 -2.96
N SER A 732 -9.95 -25.30 -3.46
CA SER A 732 -8.70 -25.72 -2.81
C SER A 732 -8.13 -24.73 -1.77
N ASP A 733 -8.66 -23.52 -1.67
CA ASP A 733 -8.13 -22.45 -0.79
C ASP A 733 -9.15 -22.04 0.29
N ASN A 734 -9.86 -23.02 0.87
CA ASN A 734 -10.77 -22.84 2.03
C ASN A 734 -10.08 -22.33 3.32
N THR A 735 -8.97 -21.60 3.20
CA THR A 735 -8.26 -21.00 4.34
C THR A 735 -8.76 -19.59 4.68
N HIS A 736 -9.78 -19.07 4.00
CA HIS A 736 -10.49 -17.88 4.48
C HIS A 736 -11.42 -18.31 5.62
N THR A 737 -10.86 -18.29 6.80
CA THR A 737 -11.51 -18.72 8.04
C THR A 737 -12.74 -17.85 8.36
N GLU A 738 -13.74 -18.47 8.97
CA GLU A 738 -14.97 -17.87 9.52
C GLU A 738 -14.74 -16.66 10.47
N ASN A 739 -13.48 -16.32 10.76
CA ASN A 739 -13.08 -15.34 11.76
C ASN A 739 -12.54 -13.99 11.20
N ILE A 740 -12.60 -13.73 9.88
CA ILE A 740 -12.09 -12.45 9.34
C ILE A 740 -12.84 -11.22 9.92
N ALA A 741 -14.12 -11.38 10.31
CA ALA A 741 -14.87 -10.32 10.99
C ALA A 741 -14.18 -9.88 12.29
N ASN A 742 -13.77 -10.84 13.10
CA ASN A 742 -13.09 -10.61 14.38
C ASN A 742 -11.68 -10.05 14.19
N ASP A 743 -11.07 -10.28 13.02
CA ASP A 743 -9.74 -9.77 12.71
C ASP A 743 -9.72 -8.32 12.22
N ILE A 744 -10.81 -7.83 11.68
CA ILE A 744 -10.92 -6.44 11.18
C ILE A 744 -11.40 -5.48 12.27
N LEU A 745 -12.48 -5.85 12.98
CA LEU A 745 -13.09 -5.04 14.03
C LEU A 745 -12.94 -5.77 15.37
N VAL A 746 -12.21 -5.18 16.30
CA VAL A 746 -12.00 -5.71 17.65
C VAL A 746 -12.79 -4.87 18.63
N SER A 747 -13.56 -5.50 19.53
CA SER A 747 -14.23 -4.79 20.63
C SER A 747 -13.35 -4.77 21.88
N LYS A 748 -13.59 -3.82 22.76
CA LYS A 748 -12.91 -3.75 24.06
C LYS A 748 -13.22 -5.01 24.89
N GLU A 749 -14.43 -5.53 24.77
CA GLU A 749 -14.88 -6.78 25.43
C GLU A 749 -14.10 -7.99 24.94
N ASP A 750 -13.78 -8.06 23.64
CA ASP A 750 -12.97 -9.13 23.07
C ASP A 750 -11.55 -9.10 23.63
N VAL A 751 -10.96 -7.92 23.77
CA VAL A 751 -9.63 -7.73 24.38
C VAL A 751 -9.65 -8.12 25.86
N GLU A 752 -10.67 -7.68 26.61
CA GLU A 752 -10.83 -8.02 28.02
C GLU A 752 -11.04 -9.53 28.23
N THR A 753 -11.76 -10.19 27.33
CA THR A 753 -11.96 -11.64 27.36
C THR A 753 -10.65 -12.36 27.12
N LYS A 754 -9.88 -11.97 26.10
CA LYS A 754 -8.54 -12.52 25.84
C LYS A 754 -7.57 -12.27 27.00
N ILE A 755 -7.62 -11.10 27.63
CA ILE A 755 -6.83 -10.81 28.83
C ILE A 755 -7.24 -11.75 29.99
N LYS A 756 -8.55 -12.00 30.17
CA LYS A 756 -9.01 -12.94 31.18
C LYS A 756 -8.58 -14.37 30.90
N GLU A 757 -8.61 -14.81 29.64
CA GLU A 757 -8.11 -16.12 29.23
C GLU A 757 -6.61 -16.26 29.51
N ILE A 758 -5.80 -15.28 29.11
CA ILE A 758 -4.36 -15.23 29.39
C ILE A 758 -4.12 -15.24 30.91
N LYS A 759 -4.85 -14.43 31.68
CA LYS A 759 -4.75 -14.40 33.13
C LYS A 759 -5.14 -15.75 33.74
N SER A 760 -6.14 -16.45 33.22
CA SER A 760 -6.54 -17.78 33.72
C SER A 760 -5.45 -18.84 33.50
N VAL A 761 -4.73 -18.75 32.39
CA VAL A 761 -3.56 -19.63 32.14
C VAL A 761 -2.40 -19.24 33.05
N LEU A 762 -2.10 -17.94 33.17
CA LEU A 762 -1.02 -17.45 34.02
C LEU A 762 -1.30 -17.60 35.52
N PHE A 763 -2.58 -17.75 35.92
CA PHE A 763 -2.97 -17.95 37.33
C PHE A 763 -2.40 -19.23 37.95
N ASN A 764 -2.02 -20.18 37.11
CA ASN A 764 -1.35 -21.39 37.55
C ASN A 764 0.13 -21.16 37.90
N PHE A 765 0.65 -19.95 37.71
CA PHE A 765 2.05 -19.60 37.96
C PHE A 765 2.16 -18.47 38.98
N THR A 766 3.26 -18.36 39.66
CA THR A 766 3.57 -17.27 40.61
C THR A 766 4.04 -16.06 39.82
N ILE A 767 3.10 -15.19 39.40
CA ILE A 767 3.37 -14.00 38.53
C ILE A 767 3.93 -12.78 39.27
N ASP A 768 3.85 -12.77 40.62
CA ASP A 768 4.34 -11.65 41.45
C ASP A 768 5.84 -11.76 41.74
N ASP A 769 6.47 -12.89 41.47
CA ASP A 769 7.90 -13.13 41.57
C ASP A 769 8.47 -13.59 40.22
N VAL A 770 9.28 -12.73 39.61
CA VAL A 770 9.84 -12.94 38.26
C VAL A 770 10.81 -14.14 38.23
N GLU A 771 11.55 -14.41 39.32
CA GLU A 771 12.51 -15.52 39.39
C GLU A 771 11.76 -16.85 39.53
N GLU A 772 10.75 -16.88 40.40
CA GLU A 772 9.94 -18.08 40.60
C GLU A 772 9.07 -18.39 39.36
N PHE A 773 8.49 -17.36 38.70
CA PHE A 773 7.78 -17.49 37.44
C PHE A 773 8.67 -18.08 36.34
N ARG A 774 9.89 -17.57 36.21
CA ARG A 774 10.85 -18.08 35.24
C ARG A 774 11.22 -19.52 35.46
N LYS A 775 11.45 -19.90 36.74
CA LYS A 775 11.75 -21.26 37.12
C LYS A 775 10.58 -22.21 36.81
N GLN A 776 9.35 -21.84 37.13
CA GLN A 776 8.16 -22.62 36.84
C GLN A 776 7.96 -22.82 35.33
N ILE A 777 8.25 -21.78 34.47
CA ILE A 777 8.22 -21.93 33.03
C ILE A 777 9.34 -22.84 32.51
N ASP A 778 10.52 -22.77 33.07
CA ASP A 778 11.65 -23.62 32.66
C ASP A 778 11.42 -25.11 33.02
N GLU A 779 10.61 -25.40 34.01
CA GLU A 779 10.22 -26.75 34.44
C GLU A 779 9.12 -27.39 33.58
N ILE A 780 8.51 -26.66 32.64
CA ILE A 780 7.49 -27.19 31.74
C ILE A 780 8.15 -28.04 30.64
N GLU A 781 7.81 -29.34 30.63
CA GLU A 781 8.37 -30.29 29.66
C GLU A 781 7.90 -30.06 28.21
N ASN A 782 6.72 -29.46 28.01
CA ASN A 782 6.15 -29.19 26.69
C ASN A 782 5.86 -27.68 26.52
N LYS A 783 6.87 -26.93 26.09
CA LYS A 783 6.77 -25.47 25.88
C LYS A 783 5.88 -25.06 24.73
N ASP A 784 5.52 -25.98 23.83
CA ASP A 784 4.65 -25.71 22.67
C ASP A 784 3.16 -25.66 23.04
N SER A 785 2.81 -26.00 24.29
CA SER A 785 1.44 -25.98 24.80
C SER A 785 1.09 -24.72 25.61
N LEU A 786 2.01 -23.79 25.76
CA LEU A 786 1.82 -22.47 26.37
C LEU A 786 1.63 -21.40 25.29
#